data_e54fc40f3a44cef9c817e36fb000387c
#
_entry.id   e54fc40f3a44cef9c817e36fb000387c
#
_cell.length_a   1.000
_cell.length_b   1.000
_cell.length_c   1.000
_cell.angle_alpha   90.00
_cell.angle_beta   90.00
_cell.angle_gamma   90.00
#
_symmetry.space_group_name_H-M   'P 1'
#
loop_
_entity.id
_entity.type
_entity.pdbx_description
1 polymer ?
#
loop_
_entity_poly.entity_id
_entity_poly.type
_entity_poly.pdbx_seq_one_letter_code
_entity_poly.pdbx_strand_id
1 'polypeptide(L)'
;MLVCAGTCAVAAVRGGETSDGKSTATTEGQTEEYKNWIELGIGGVITSGDRAQFEQEHRLPGDQPYGGIQDLHFEGPLGKDGLFSVDGHALWDFNDYDITVQLSKPKLGYIKAGFTEFRSWYDGNGGFFPHNDVFFPPTFPEMHIDRGEAWIELGLRVPDLPEITIRYTHEFRDGQKDSTIWGDTNLTGLPVNPTRKIVPAFRDIDETRDIFAFDALKTFGNTDVNLGMRYEHSTIDDSLNLERGAGQLPPVVPPPGAQRFITQRDVNNLDLFSGHAITETRIRDWLWFTAGYSYTTLGSDIGGSRVIGTHFDADFGEPVPTLRPFDHGFINLAGTSQVAEHIFNANVLWMPLKDLTVLTAFRYTHDDRESDSTFLATDSTPNVPPFTPSNPQGGAHPITPVPVAANASVDYNRFGQRLEMRYDGLANWLFYAAGEWEEEFGNRLEHQSEAEEAGFELLDVNEDTSLLCQKYITGVNWYPMMRLNLSAQYYHKTASYDNDINAAIHQRLAGEDWTTDDFNIRITCRPKIPACLGTLALVTRYDFVHTTIDSQWAVFSDEELLNEKQSGVIKQHVISEALTWNPLARFYLQANFSYVLNQTDTPANNINLIPNTSPTVVNFRNDYWTVTSGVGYLINDKTDFHVDYSFYCANDYFKNPAVAVPYGSGATEHTVSASITRQLTKNTRLLLRYGYFNYRDVTSGGHNNYQAHSLYSGLQVRF
;
A
#
# COMPACT_ATOMS: atom_id res chain seq x y z
N MET A 1 -18.54 7.01 1.75
CA MET A 1 -17.62 6.75 2.88
C MET A 1 -16.28 6.31 2.27
N LEU A 2 -15.49 7.30 1.86
CA LEU A 2 -14.16 7.04 1.30
C LEU A 2 -13.22 6.84 2.49
N VAL A 3 -12.97 5.59 2.82
CA VAL A 3 -11.86 5.23 3.70
C VAL A 3 -10.59 5.57 2.93
N CYS A 4 -9.91 6.63 3.32
CA CYS A 4 -8.49 6.77 3.03
C CYS A 4 -7.77 5.62 3.73
N ALA A 5 -7.73 4.48 3.07
CA ALA A 5 -6.76 3.45 3.38
C ALA A 5 -5.40 4.07 3.06
N GLY A 6 -4.79 4.66 4.08
CA GLY A 6 -3.36 4.86 4.10
C GLY A 6 -2.74 3.48 3.95
N THR A 7 -2.43 3.11 2.72
CA THR A 7 -1.48 2.06 2.45
C THR A 7 -0.20 2.45 3.16
N CYS A 8 0.04 1.88 4.34
CA CYS A 8 1.39 1.66 4.80
C CYS A 8 2.04 0.78 3.73
N ALA A 9 2.58 1.42 2.71
CA ALA A 9 3.61 0.81 1.93
C ALA A 9 4.74 0.50 2.93
N VAL A 10 4.80 -0.75 3.36
CA VAL A 10 6.05 -1.31 3.85
C VAL A 10 6.99 -1.18 2.66
N ALA A 11 7.74 -0.09 2.66
CA ALA A 11 8.86 0.06 1.78
C ALA A 11 9.78 -1.12 2.11
N ALA A 12 9.74 -2.14 1.27
CA ALA A 12 10.82 -3.08 1.19
C ALA A 12 12.07 -2.21 1.01
N VAL A 13 12.91 -2.19 2.02
CA VAL A 13 14.21 -1.55 1.96
C VAL A 13 14.97 -2.32 0.89
N ARG A 14 14.85 -1.89 -0.36
CA ARG A 14 15.89 -2.14 -1.35
C ARG A 14 17.13 -1.51 -0.75
N GLY A 15 18.08 -2.33 -0.34
CA GLY A 15 19.43 -1.88 -0.07
C GLY A 15 20.01 -1.32 -1.35
N GLY A 16 19.65 -0.08 -1.67
CA GLY A 16 20.37 0.72 -2.62
C GLY A 16 21.69 1.07 -1.97
N GLU A 17 22.75 0.40 -2.36
CA GLU A 17 24.11 0.85 -2.11
C GLU A 17 24.29 2.21 -2.80
N THR A 18 24.04 3.30 -2.08
CA THR A 18 24.64 4.58 -2.44
C THR A 18 26.10 4.53 -2.02
N SER A 19 26.94 4.11 -2.94
CA SER A 19 28.39 4.25 -2.82
C SER A 19 28.78 5.72 -3.03
N ASP A 20 28.80 6.51 -1.95
CA ASP A 20 29.61 7.69 -1.84
C ASP A 20 30.43 7.64 -0.55
N GLY A 21 31.44 6.81 -0.60
CA GLY A 21 32.53 6.75 0.36
C GLY A 21 33.87 6.88 -0.38
N LYS A 22 34.31 8.09 -0.71
CA LYS A 22 35.69 8.34 -1.08
C LYS A 22 36.62 7.90 0.05
N SER A 23 37.05 6.65 0.02
CA SER A 23 38.23 6.19 0.74
C SER A 23 39.45 6.54 -0.11
N THR A 24 40.16 7.60 0.22
CA THR A 24 41.51 7.87 -0.23
C THR A 24 42.46 6.87 0.40
N ALA A 25 42.74 5.78 -0.29
CA ALA A 25 43.94 4.98 -0.08
C ALA A 25 44.76 5.08 -1.36
N THR A 26 45.79 5.91 -1.32
CA THR A 26 46.86 5.99 -2.30
C THR A 26 47.57 4.63 -2.38
N THR A 27 47.41 3.96 -3.52
CA THR A 27 48.41 3.01 -4.01
C THR A 27 48.39 3.13 -5.55
N GLU A 28 49.45 3.66 -6.09
CA GLU A 28 49.71 3.70 -7.53
C GLU A 28 49.83 2.29 -8.08
N GLY A 29 48.76 1.82 -8.66
CA GLY A 29 48.67 0.70 -9.56
C GLY A 29 47.57 1.07 -10.54
N GLN A 30 47.85 1.17 -11.82
CA GLN A 30 46.85 1.35 -12.86
C GLN A 30 45.81 0.26 -12.69
N THR A 31 44.70 0.58 -12.03
CA THR A 31 43.48 -0.25 -12.03
C THR A 31 42.88 -0.07 -13.41
N GLU A 32 42.97 -1.08 -14.25
CA GLU A 32 42.08 -1.21 -15.41
C GLU A 32 40.66 -1.13 -14.87
N GLU A 33 39.97 -0.05 -15.17
CA GLU A 33 38.60 0.21 -14.71
C GLU A 33 37.68 -0.57 -15.64
N TYR A 34 37.31 -1.79 -15.22
CA TYR A 34 36.32 -2.60 -15.94
C TYR A 34 34.95 -1.92 -15.81
N LYS A 35 34.40 -1.48 -16.93
CA LYS A 35 33.12 -0.75 -16.97
C LYS A 35 31.92 -1.67 -17.12
N ASN A 36 32.12 -2.85 -17.69
CA ASN A 36 31.07 -3.81 -18.00
C ASN A 36 31.13 -5.00 -17.05
N TRP A 37 29.96 -5.55 -16.69
CA TRP A 37 29.88 -6.76 -15.89
C TRP A 37 28.61 -7.55 -16.18
N ILE A 38 28.67 -8.81 -15.82
CA ILE A 38 27.55 -9.74 -15.75
C ILE A 38 27.69 -10.57 -14.47
N GLU A 39 26.59 -10.72 -13.74
CA GLU A 39 26.48 -11.61 -12.59
C GLU A 39 25.44 -12.70 -12.91
N LEU A 40 25.89 -13.96 -12.85
CA LEU A 40 25.03 -15.12 -13.01
C LEU A 40 24.77 -15.73 -11.65
N GLY A 41 23.52 -16.02 -11.35
CA GLY A 41 23.10 -16.60 -10.08
C GLY A 41 22.29 -17.87 -10.25
N ILE A 42 22.45 -18.78 -9.29
CA ILE A 42 21.63 -19.97 -9.14
C ILE A 42 21.37 -20.23 -7.66
N GLY A 43 20.16 -20.59 -7.32
CA GLY A 43 19.75 -20.90 -5.97
C GLY A 43 18.62 -21.88 -5.91
N GLY A 44 18.18 -22.17 -4.70
CA GLY A 44 17.01 -22.99 -4.44
C GLY A 44 16.61 -22.88 -2.97
N VAL A 45 15.37 -23.22 -2.70
CA VAL A 45 14.77 -23.21 -1.36
C VAL A 45 14.19 -24.60 -1.09
N ILE A 46 14.27 -25.03 0.16
CA ILE A 46 13.57 -26.21 0.66
C ILE A 46 12.69 -25.73 1.81
N THR A 47 11.38 -25.93 1.70
CA THR A 47 10.39 -25.47 2.66
C THR A 47 9.73 -26.66 3.35
N SER A 48 9.47 -26.52 4.64
CA SER A 48 8.67 -27.44 5.46
C SER A 48 7.58 -26.63 6.16
N GLY A 49 6.33 -27.05 6.06
CA GLY A 49 5.15 -26.33 6.52
C GLY A 49 4.48 -25.57 5.38
N ASP A 50 3.98 -24.37 5.62
CA ASP A 50 3.27 -23.59 4.63
C ASP A 50 4.24 -22.89 3.65
N ARG A 51 4.27 -23.42 2.42
CA ARG A 51 5.10 -22.89 1.35
C ARG A 51 4.58 -21.57 0.84
N ALA A 52 3.26 -21.44 0.69
CA ALA A 52 2.65 -20.24 0.12
C ALA A 52 2.89 -19.02 1.02
N GLN A 53 2.80 -19.19 2.35
CA GLN A 53 3.16 -18.15 3.32
C GLN A 53 4.64 -17.77 3.22
N PHE A 54 5.54 -18.76 3.06
CA PHE A 54 6.97 -18.47 2.87
C PHE A 54 7.22 -17.64 1.59
N GLU A 55 6.59 -18.03 0.47
CA GLU A 55 6.70 -17.33 -0.81
C GLU A 55 6.17 -15.90 -0.72
N GLN A 56 5.05 -15.70 -0.04
CA GLN A 56 4.47 -14.37 0.19
C GLN A 56 5.41 -13.46 0.99
N GLU A 57 5.98 -13.94 2.09
CA GLU A 57 6.82 -13.14 3.00
C GLU A 57 8.20 -12.83 2.41
N HIS A 58 8.83 -13.81 1.78
CA HIS A 58 10.22 -13.69 1.35
C HIS A 58 10.40 -13.45 -0.14
N ARG A 59 9.31 -13.56 -0.92
CA ARG A 59 9.33 -13.42 -2.38
C ARG A 59 10.38 -14.33 -3.04
N LEU A 60 10.53 -15.54 -2.51
CA LEU A 60 11.40 -16.58 -3.02
C LEU A 60 10.55 -17.79 -3.38
N PRO A 61 10.72 -18.41 -4.56
CA PRO A 61 9.99 -19.62 -4.91
C PRO A 61 10.39 -20.77 -3.98
N GLY A 62 9.42 -21.37 -3.32
CA GLY A 62 9.62 -22.51 -2.44
C GLY A 62 9.74 -23.81 -3.21
N ASP A 63 10.61 -24.72 -2.73
CA ASP A 63 10.81 -26.07 -3.27
C ASP A 63 11.18 -26.15 -4.76
N GLN A 64 11.69 -25.06 -5.32
CA GLN A 64 12.11 -24.96 -6.72
C GLN A 64 13.50 -24.34 -6.83
N PRO A 65 14.31 -24.75 -7.81
CA PRO A 65 15.52 -24.04 -8.15
C PRO A 65 15.18 -22.77 -8.92
N TYR A 66 15.96 -21.73 -8.68
CA TYR A 66 15.85 -20.46 -9.40
C TYR A 66 17.22 -19.96 -9.83
N GLY A 67 17.24 -19.05 -10.80
CA GLY A 67 18.49 -18.48 -11.25
C GLY A 67 18.35 -17.60 -12.46
N GLY A 68 19.48 -17.16 -13.01
CA GLY A 68 19.53 -16.32 -14.18
C GLY A 68 20.63 -15.29 -14.15
N ILE A 69 20.40 -14.20 -14.86
CA ILE A 69 21.24 -13.01 -14.82
C ILE A 69 20.76 -12.16 -13.63
N GLN A 70 21.60 -12.10 -12.58
CA GLN A 70 21.29 -11.34 -11.36
C GLN A 70 21.54 -9.84 -11.54
N ASP A 71 22.56 -9.50 -12.31
CA ASP A 71 22.94 -8.12 -12.60
C ASP A 71 23.72 -8.08 -13.92
N LEU A 72 23.35 -7.18 -14.80
CA LEU A 72 24.00 -6.93 -16.08
C LEU A 72 24.18 -5.44 -16.25
N HIS A 73 25.39 -5.02 -16.53
CA HIS A 73 25.68 -3.69 -17.04
C HIS A 73 26.63 -3.78 -18.22
N PHE A 74 26.20 -3.21 -19.31
CA PHE A 74 27.04 -3.06 -20.50
C PHE A 74 26.94 -1.63 -21.03
N GLU A 75 28.07 -0.98 -21.18
CA GLU A 75 28.17 0.32 -21.85
C GLU A 75 29.21 0.28 -22.97
N GLY A 76 28.92 0.97 -24.05
CA GLY A 76 29.82 1.08 -25.18
C GLY A 76 29.63 2.36 -25.99
N PRO A 77 30.64 2.80 -26.77
CA PRO A 77 30.55 4.00 -27.58
C PRO A 77 29.58 3.83 -28.76
N LEU A 78 28.74 4.83 -28.99
CA LEU A 78 27.85 4.95 -30.15
C LEU A 78 28.35 6.07 -31.07
N GLY A 79 29.11 5.72 -32.09
CA GLY A 79 29.76 6.69 -32.98
C GLY A 79 30.86 7.50 -32.27
N LYS A 80 30.94 8.82 -32.55
CA LYS A 80 32.01 9.67 -32.00
C LYS A 80 31.74 10.10 -30.55
N ASP A 81 30.50 10.49 -30.24
CA ASP A 81 30.16 11.17 -28.99
C ASP A 81 28.92 10.53 -28.30
N GLY A 82 28.37 9.44 -28.85
CA GLY A 82 27.22 8.76 -28.29
C GLY A 82 27.63 7.64 -27.36
N LEU A 83 26.69 7.25 -26.49
CA LEU A 83 26.77 6.12 -25.57
C LEU A 83 25.58 5.18 -25.79
N PHE A 84 25.87 3.89 -25.83
CA PHE A 84 24.90 2.81 -25.74
C PHE A 84 25.06 2.14 -24.38
N SER A 85 23.99 1.90 -23.65
CA SER A 85 24.03 1.09 -22.43
C SER A 85 22.86 0.10 -22.38
N VAL A 86 23.11 -1.02 -21.70
CA VAL A 86 22.12 -2.01 -21.31
C VAL A 86 22.33 -2.30 -19.83
N ASP A 87 21.28 -2.17 -19.06
CA ASP A 87 21.23 -2.47 -17.64
C ASP A 87 20.10 -3.45 -17.39
N GLY A 88 20.26 -4.38 -16.43
CA GLY A 88 19.12 -5.18 -16.03
C GLY A 88 19.46 -6.48 -15.32
N HIS A 89 18.40 -7.22 -15.03
CA HIS A 89 18.43 -8.59 -14.52
C HIS A 89 17.34 -9.44 -15.19
N ALA A 90 17.49 -10.75 -15.10
CA ALA A 90 16.52 -11.70 -15.64
C ALA A 90 16.60 -13.02 -14.85
N LEU A 91 15.63 -13.22 -13.95
CA LEU A 91 15.55 -14.38 -13.07
C LEU A 91 14.33 -15.23 -13.46
N TRP A 92 14.58 -16.43 -13.99
CA TRP A 92 13.51 -17.39 -14.25
C TRP A 92 12.97 -17.96 -12.92
N ASP A 93 11.76 -18.46 -12.92
CA ASP A 93 10.97 -18.95 -11.79
C ASP A 93 10.51 -17.88 -10.79
N PHE A 94 11.04 -16.67 -10.87
CA PHE A 94 10.53 -15.50 -10.17
C PHE A 94 9.59 -14.65 -11.03
N ASN A 95 9.65 -14.78 -12.36
CA ASN A 95 9.17 -13.77 -13.30
C ASN A 95 9.67 -12.36 -12.90
N ASP A 96 10.96 -12.28 -12.53
CA ASP A 96 11.60 -11.02 -12.10
C ASP A 96 12.58 -10.59 -13.19
N TYR A 97 12.13 -9.66 -14.01
CA TYR A 97 12.86 -9.12 -15.16
C TYR A 97 12.91 -7.61 -15.05
N ASP A 98 14.09 -7.04 -15.28
CA ASP A 98 14.28 -5.60 -15.47
C ASP A 98 15.36 -5.43 -16.54
N ILE A 99 15.00 -4.88 -17.67
CA ILE A 99 15.91 -4.65 -18.78
C ILE A 99 15.68 -3.24 -19.28
N THR A 100 16.73 -2.41 -19.22
CA THR A 100 16.73 -1.06 -19.78
C THR A 100 17.82 -0.93 -20.83
N VAL A 101 17.45 -0.45 -22.01
CA VAL A 101 18.37 -0.12 -23.09
C VAL A 101 18.33 1.37 -23.32
N GLN A 102 19.50 2.01 -23.39
CA GLN A 102 19.61 3.43 -23.64
C GLN A 102 20.58 3.74 -24.77
N LEU A 103 20.16 4.61 -25.66
CA LEU A 103 21.00 5.29 -26.66
C LEU A 103 21.01 6.77 -26.32
N SER A 104 22.17 7.34 -26.07
CA SER A 104 22.27 8.76 -25.74
C SER A 104 23.36 9.48 -26.58
N LYS A 105 23.09 10.73 -26.90
CA LYS A 105 24.05 11.61 -27.58
C LYS A 105 24.02 12.99 -26.95
N PRO A 106 25.16 13.48 -26.44
CA PRO A 106 25.25 14.81 -25.85
C PRO A 106 24.76 15.90 -26.83
N LYS A 107 24.00 16.87 -26.30
CA LYS A 107 23.43 18.00 -27.06
C LYS A 107 22.37 17.60 -28.11
N LEU A 108 21.95 16.38 -28.15
CA LEU A 108 20.83 15.91 -28.99
C LEU A 108 19.71 15.34 -28.13
N GLY A 109 20.03 14.37 -27.25
CA GLY A 109 19.07 13.72 -26.40
C GLY A 109 19.34 12.23 -26.26
N TYR A 110 18.27 11.47 -25.98
CA TYR A 110 18.35 10.04 -25.77
C TYR A 110 17.08 9.31 -26.20
N ILE A 111 17.22 8.02 -26.41
CA ILE A 111 16.14 7.06 -26.54
C ILE A 111 16.38 6.00 -25.47
N LYS A 112 15.38 5.74 -24.65
CA LYS A 112 15.37 4.65 -23.67
C LYS A 112 14.20 3.73 -23.96
N ALA A 113 14.39 2.44 -23.74
CA ALA A 113 13.31 1.46 -23.74
C ALA A 113 13.58 0.47 -22.62
N GLY A 114 12.54 0.00 -21.96
CA GLY A 114 12.66 -0.94 -20.88
C GLY A 114 11.48 -1.88 -20.81
N PHE A 115 11.71 -2.95 -20.07
CA PHE A 115 10.71 -3.94 -19.68
C PHE A 115 11.00 -4.34 -18.24
N THR A 116 9.98 -4.28 -17.40
CA THR A 116 10.05 -4.74 -16.00
C THR A 116 8.89 -5.67 -15.74
N GLU A 117 9.13 -6.80 -15.11
CA GLU A 117 8.10 -7.73 -14.66
C GLU A 117 8.52 -8.35 -13.35
N PHE A 118 7.59 -8.57 -12.44
CA PHE A 118 7.81 -9.28 -11.19
C PHE A 118 6.57 -9.99 -10.69
N ARG A 119 6.79 -11.11 -10.00
CA ARG A 119 5.75 -11.92 -9.38
C ARG A 119 5.57 -11.59 -7.91
N SER A 120 4.31 -11.48 -7.49
CA SER A 120 3.90 -11.40 -6.07
C SER A 120 3.10 -12.64 -5.72
N TRP A 121 3.50 -13.36 -4.67
CA TRP A 121 2.81 -14.55 -4.18
C TRP A 121 1.82 -14.19 -3.08
N TYR A 122 0.76 -15.01 -2.97
CA TYR A 122 -0.29 -14.90 -1.96
C TYR A 122 -0.57 -16.28 -1.37
N ASP A 123 -0.76 -16.36 -0.05
CA ASP A 123 -0.91 -17.63 0.65
C ASP A 123 -2.33 -18.16 0.73
N GLY A 124 -3.32 -17.29 0.58
CA GLY A 124 -4.72 -17.69 0.57
C GLY A 124 -5.24 -18.29 1.87
N ASN A 125 -4.65 -17.97 3.02
CA ASN A 125 -4.92 -18.61 4.31
C ASN A 125 -6.28 -18.26 4.97
N GLY A 126 -7.14 -17.54 4.29
CA GLY A 126 -8.43 -17.06 4.82
C GLY A 126 -9.40 -18.10 5.36
N GLY A 127 -9.01 -19.38 5.40
CA GLY A 127 -9.85 -20.52 5.83
C GLY A 127 -9.90 -20.78 7.33
N PHE A 128 -9.08 -20.15 8.16
CA PHE A 128 -9.05 -20.39 9.59
C PHE A 128 -10.23 -19.71 10.32
N PHE A 129 -10.94 -20.48 11.14
CA PHE A 129 -12.05 -20.01 11.96
C PHE A 129 -11.70 -20.18 13.44
N PRO A 130 -11.14 -19.15 14.09
CA PRO A 130 -10.49 -19.28 15.40
C PRO A 130 -11.43 -19.66 16.52
N HIS A 131 -12.70 -19.25 16.46
CA HIS A 131 -13.67 -19.55 17.50
C HIS A 131 -13.87 -21.05 17.75
N ASN A 132 -13.79 -21.85 16.69
CA ASN A 132 -13.99 -23.30 16.75
C ASN A 132 -12.72 -24.09 16.42
N ASP A 133 -11.61 -23.40 16.19
CA ASP A 133 -10.32 -24.01 15.86
C ASP A 133 -10.37 -24.87 14.59
N VAL A 134 -11.11 -24.38 13.58
CA VAL A 134 -11.33 -25.09 12.32
C VAL A 134 -10.60 -24.38 11.19
N PHE A 135 -9.86 -25.14 10.41
CA PHE A 135 -9.19 -24.67 9.21
C PHE A 135 -9.79 -25.30 7.95
N PHE A 136 -10.06 -24.47 6.96
CA PHE A 136 -10.46 -24.87 5.62
C PHE A 136 -9.35 -24.44 4.67
N PRO A 137 -8.63 -25.40 4.06
CA PRO A 137 -7.57 -25.06 3.12
C PRO A 137 -8.13 -24.27 1.94
N PRO A 138 -7.36 -23.33 1.37
CA PRO A 138 -7.76 -22.63 0.16
C PRO A 138 -7.83 -23.62 -1.00
N THR A 139 -8.68 -23.32 -1.98
CA THR A 139 -8.82 -24.15 -3.18
C THR A 139 -7.60 -24.07 -4.07
N PHE A 140 -6.98 -22.90 -4.13
CA PHE A 140 -5.77 -22.63 -4.90
C PHE A 140 -4.65 -22.20 -3.95
N PRO A 141 -3.77 -23.13 -3.53
CA PRO A 141 -2.69 -22.81 -2.59
C PRO A 141 -1.54 -22.01 -3.21
N GLU A 142 -1.47 -21.92 -4.53
CA GLU A 142 -0.38 -21.26 -5.26
C GLU A 142 -0.91 -20.06 -6.03
N MET A 143 -1.34 -19.04 -5.30
CA MET A 143 -1.82 -17.80 -5.91
C MET A 143 -0.69 -16.82 -6.12
N HIS A 144 -0.66 -16.18 -7.29
CA HIS A 144 0.29 -15.12 -7.58
C HIS A 144 -0.29 -14.12 -8.58
N ILE A 145 0.27 -12.95 -8.58
CA ILE A 145 0.02 -11.91 -9.57
C ILE A 145 1.35 -11.55 -10.22
N ASP A 146 1.39 -11.64 -11.54
CA ASP A 146 2.45 -11.09 -12.36
C ASP A 146 2.11 -9.65 -12.72
N ARG A 147 3.06 -8.74 -12.55
CA ARG A 147 2.94 -7.32 -12.84
C ARG A 147 4.13 -6.87 -13.64
N GLY A 148 3.87 -6.12 -14.68
CA GLY A 148 4.97 -5.60 -15.48
C GLY A 148 4.61 -4.36 -16.25
N GLU A 149 5.66 -3.77 -16.82
CA GLU A 149 5.55 -2.66 -17.75
C GLU A 149 6.55 -2.80 -18.89
N ALA A 150 6.13 -2.42 -20.09
CA ALA A 150 7.00 -2.18 -21.23
C ALA A 150 6.90 -0.71 -21.60
N TRP A 151 8.03 -0.04 -21.80
CA TRP A 151 8.01 1.40 -22.06
C TRP A 151 9.08 1.84 -23.04
N ILE A 152 8.82 2.98 -23.70
CA ILE A 152 9.78 3.70 -24.53
C ILE A 152 9.72 5.18 -24.19
N GLU A 153 10.89 5.82 -24.09
CA GLU A 153 11.06 7.23 -23.73
C GLU A 153 12.02 7.90 -24.70
N LEU A 154 11.61 9.05 -25.21
CA LEU A 154 12.40 9.92 -26.09
C LEU A 154 12.67 11.23 -25.37
N GLY A 155 13.94 11.59 -25.20
CA GLY A 155 14.35 12.85 -24.59
C GLY A 155 15.11 13.73 -25.58
N LEU A 156 14.58 14.92 -25.85
CA LEU A 156 15.29 15.94 -26.66
C LEU A 156 16.01 16.91 -25.71
N ARG A 157 17.30 17.08 -25.92
CA ARG A 157 18.21 17.92 -25.08
C ARG A 157 19.10 18.81 -25.91
N VAL A 158 18.50 19.48 -26.90
CA VAL A 158 19.23 20.42 -27.81
C VAL A 158 19.39 21.76 -27.11
N PRO A 159 20.62 22.34 -27.09
CA PRO A 159 20.83 23.65 -26.50
C PRO A 159 19.86 24.70 -27.07
N ASP A 160 19.44 25.64 -26.24
CA ASP A 160 18.51 26.72 -26.55
C ASP A 160 17.06 26.32 -26.94
N LEU A 161 16.76 25.03 -27.10
CA LEU A 161 15.39 24.51 -27.22
C LEU A 161 14.84 24.09 -25.86
N PRO A 162 13.52 23.97 -25.73
CA PRO A 162 12.95 23.28 -24.56
C PRO A 162 13.49 21.84 -24.44
N GLU A 163 13.70 21.40 -23.21
CA GLU A 163 13.91 19.99 -22.95
C GLU A 163 12.57 19.28 -23.05
N ILE A 164 12.46 18.32 -23.97
CA ILE A 164 11.22 17.59 -24.23
C ILE A 164 11.44 16.13 -23.88
N THR A 165 10.47 15.56 -23.17
CA THR A 165 10.39 14.13 -22.90
C THR A 165 9.03 13.61 -23.34
N ILE A 166 9.03 12.51 -24.10
CA ILE A 166 7.83 11.79 -24.53
C ILE A 166 8.00 10.35 -24.07
N ARG A 167 7.03 9.83 -23.35
CA ARG A 167 7.05 8.44 -22.88
C ARG A 167 5.72 7.76 -23.18
N TYR A 168 5.82 6.53 -23.66
CA TYR A 168 4.73 5.57 -23.72
C TYR A 168 5.06 4.41 -22.77
N THR A 169 4.06 3.97 -22.00
CA THR A 169 4.16 2.82 -21.11
C THR A 169 2.93 1.96 -21.29
N HIS A 170 3.13 0.66 -21.43
CA HIS A 170 2.10 -0.37 -21.34
C HIS A 170 2.33 -1.16 -20.05
N GLU A 171 1.37 -1.11 -19.14
CA GLU A 171 1.37 -1.85 -17.88
C GLU A 171 0.38 -3.01 -17.96
N PHE A 172 0.70 -4.11 -17.29
CA PHE A 172 -0.20 -5.24 -17.15
C PHE A 172 -0.14 -5.82 -15.73
N ARG A 173 -1.25 -6.47 -15.36
CA ARG A 173 -1.41 -7.15 -14.09
C ARG A 173 -2.35 -8.32 -14.27
N ASP A 174 -1.83 -9.54 -14.12
CA ASP A 174 -2.55 -10.79 -14.38
C ASP A 174 -2.28 -11.80 -13.26
N GLY A 175 -3.29 -12.59 -12.90
CA GLY A 175 -3.16 -13.68 -11.95
C GLY A 175 -4.24 -13.73 -10.89
N GLN A 176 -3.92 -14.39 -9.77
CA GLN A 176 -4.87 -14.67 -8.69
C GLN A 176 -4.31 -14.24 -7.34
N LYS A 177 -5.19 -13.73 -6.49
CA LYS A 177 -4.88 -13.47 -5.09
C LYS A 177 -5.98 -13.97 -4.16
N ASP A 178 -5.63 -14.16 -2.89
CA ASP A 178 -6.59 -14.42 -1.83
C ASP A 178 -7.53 -13.23 -1.60
N SER A 179 -8.74 -13.54 -1.19
CA SER A 179 -9.78 -12.57 -0.87
C SER A 179 -10.79 -13.15 0.11
N THR A 180 -11.75 -12.33 0.50
CA THR A 180 -12.92 -12.76 1.26
C THR A 180 -14.17 -12.20 0.62
N ILE A 181 -15.28 -12.93 0.76
CA ILE A 181 -16.58 -12.50 0.24
C ILE A 181 -17.67 -12.79 1.28
N TRP A 182 -18.76 -12.03 1.27
CA TRP A 182 -19.94 -12.33 2.05
C TRP A 182 -20.60 -13.60 1.52
N GLY A 183 -20.86 -14.56 2.40
CA GLY A 183 -21.50 -15.82 2.03
C GLY A 183 -22.15 -16.49 3.22
N ASP A 184 -23.13 -17.34 2.93
CA ASP A 184 -23.82 -18.16 3.91
C ASP A 184 -23.27 -19.58 3.85
N THR A 185 -22.32 -19.90 4.70
CA THR A 185 -21.79 -21.26 4.85
C THR A 185 -21.90 -21.74 6.28
N ASN A 186 -22.20 -23.02 6.48
CA ASN A 186 -22.16 -23.68 7.78
C ASN A 186 -20.83 -24.41 7.93
N LEU A 187 -20.29 -24.39 9.15
CA LEU A 187 -19.14 -25.19 9.52
C LEU A 187 -19.62 -26.58 9.96
N THR A 188 -19.07 -27.62 9.35
CA THR A 188 -19.42 -29.03 9.71
C THR A 188 -18.52 -29.56 10.82
N GLY A 189 -18.99 -30.61 11.48
CA GLY A 189 -18.22 -31.31 12.51
C GLY A 189 -18.28 -30.69 13.90
N LEU A 190 -19.04 -29.62 14.07
CA LEU A 190 -19.25 -28.97 15.36
C LEU A 190 -20.59 -29.35 15.97
N PRO A 191 -20.72 -29.34 17.32
CA PRO A 191 -21.97 -29.67 18.00
C PRO A 191 -23.16 -28.81 17.59
N VAL A 192 -22.88 -27.55 17.24
CA VAL A 192 -23.83 -26.62 16.64
C VAL A 192 -23.12 -26.08 15.38
N ASN A 193 -23.75 -26.27 14.23
CA ASN A 193 -23.18 -25.80 12.96
C ASN A 193 -23.34 -24.26 12.85
N PRO A 194 -22.37 -23.43 13.29
CA PRO A 194 -22.49 -22.00 13.21
C PRO A 194 -22.43 -21.55 11.75
N THR A 195 -23.22 -20.56 11.41
CA THR A 195 -23.18 -19.92 10.09
C THR A 195 -21.99 -18.98 10.03
N ARG A 196 -21.22 -19.09 8.97
CA ARG A 196 -20.13 -18.18 8.65
C ARG A 196 -20.58 -17.23 7.54
N LYS A 197 -20.48 -15.92 7.79
CA LYS A 197 -20.94 -14.89 6.86
C LYS A 197 -19.82 -14.35 5.96
N ILE A 198 -18.61 -14.30 6.45
CA ILE A 198 -17.41 -13.94 5.68
C ILE A 198 -16.64 -15.23 5.41
N VAL A 199 -16.39 -15.52 4.17
CA VAL A 199 -15.76 -16.77 3.71
C VAL A 199 -14.55 -16.50 2.86
N PRO A 200 -13.56 -17.42 2.81
CA PRO A 200 -12.44 -17.32 1.89
C PRO A 200 -12.91 -17.32 0.45
N ALA A 201 -12.30 -16.49 -0.35
CA ALA A 201 -12.51 -16.37 -1.77
C ALA A 201 -11.16 -16.15 -2.47
N PHE A 202 -11.16 -16.23 -3.77
CA PHE A 202 -10.04 -15.79 -4.58
C PHE A 202 -10.51 -14.75 -5.60
N ARG A 203 -9.59 -13.87 -5.99
CA ARG A 203 -9.83 -12.87 -7.02
C ARG A 203 -8.92 -13.14 -8.20
N ASP A 204 -9.51 -13.36 -9.37
CA ASP A 204 -8.82 -13.32 -10.63
C ASP A 204 -8.69 -11.86 -11.05
N ILE A 205 -7.52 -11.50 -11.55
CA ILE A 205 -7.14 -10.15 -11.92
C ILE A 205 -6.66 -10.18 -13.36
N ASP A 206 -7.25 -9.33 -14.20
CA ASP A 206 -6.81 -9.07 -15.57
C ASP A 206 -6.94 -7.56 -15.83
N GLU A 207 -5.83 -6.87 -15.70
CA GLU A 207 -5.77 -5.41 -15.80
C GLU A 207 -4.69 -5.00 -16.79
N THR A 208 -5.00 -4.07 -17.68
CA THR A 208 -4.02 -3.43 -18.56
C THR A 208 -4.14 -1.91 -18.49
N ARG A 209 -3.03 -1.20 -18.74
CA ARG A 209 -3.00 0.25 -18.78
C ARG A 209 -2.00 0.76 -19.81
N ASP A 210 -2.47 1.63 -20.69
CA ASP A 210 -1.66 2.36 -21.68
C ASP A 210 -1.51 3.82 -21.25
N ILE A 211 -0.28 4.31 -21.17
CA ILE A 211 0.04 5.65 -20.68
C ILE A 211 0.86 6.40 -21.72
N PHE A 212 0.42 7.59 -22.10
CA PHE A 212 1.16 8.54 -22.91
C PHE A 212 1.47 9.77 -22.08
N ALA A 213 2.74 10.10 -21.92
CA ALA A 213 3.19 11.26 -21.19
C ALA A 213 4.07 12.17 -22.08
N PHE A 214 3.90 13.46 -21.92
CA PHE A 214 4.69 14.53 -22.56
C PHE A 214 5.06 15.56 -21.52
N ASP A 215 6.34 15.96 -21.48
CA ASP A 215 6.87 17.01 -20.64
C ASP A 215 7.78 17.94 -21.44
N ALA A 216 7.67 19.23 -21.20
CA ALA A 216 8.51 20.25 -21.80
C ALA A 216 8.97 21.27 -20.76
N LEU A 217 10.28 21.38 -20.55
CA LEU A 217 10.90 22.30 -19.61
C LEU A 217 11.74 23.34 -20.38
N LYS A 218 11.56 24.63 -20.05
CA LYS A 218 12.36 25.71 -20.62
C LYS A 218 12.66 26.77 -19.56
N THR A 219 13.94 27.14 -19.49
CA THR A 219 14.40 28.26 -18.67
C THR A 219 14.38 29.56 -19.47
N PHE A 220 13.75 30.61 -18.96
CA PHE A 220 13.71 31.97 -19.48
C PHE A 220 14.34 32.92 -18.46
N GLY A 221 15.64 33.16 -18.59
CA GLY A 221 16.40 33.99 -17.64
C GLY A 221 16.38 33.36 -16.22
N ASN A 222 15.63 33.94 -15.30
CA ASN A 222 15.48 33.44 -13.90
C ASN A 222 14.19 32.66 -13.66
N THR A 223 13.48 32.31 -14.72
CA THR A 223 12.20 31.61 -14.63
C THR A 223 12.26 30.31 -15.39
N ASP A 224 11.94 29.22 -14.71
CA ASP A 224 11.71 27.92 -15.30
C ASP A 224 10.21 27.74 -15.54
N VAL A 225 9.85 27.23 -16.71
CA VAL A 225 8.47 26.89 -17.08
C VAL A 225 8.44 25.43 -17.49
N ASN A 226 7.58 24.66 -16.82
CA ASN A 226 7.31 23.26 -17.13
C ASN A 226 5.85 23.12 -17.57
N LEU A 227 5.65 22.45 -18.71
CA LEU A 227 4.34 22.06 -19.23
C LEU A 227 4.34 20.54 -19.39
N GLY A 228 3.33 19.89 -18.86
CA GLY A 228 3.17 18.45 -19.00
C GLY A 228 1.73 18.04 -19.30
N MET A 229 1.60 16.88 -19.92
CA MET A 229 0.32 16.23 -20.16
C MET A 229 0.49 14.73 -20.07
N ARG A 230 -0.54 14.06 -19.60
CA ARG A 230 -0.63 12.60 -19.47
C ARG A 230 -2.02 12.14 -19.87
N TYR A 231 -2.06 11.10 -20.68
CA TYR A 231 -3.27 10.36 -21.01
C TYR A 231 -3.08 8.90 -20.65
N GLU A 232 -4.08 8.33 -20.00
CA GLU A 232 -4.10 6.93 -19.62
C GLU A 232 -5.41 6.28 -20.09
N HIS A 233 -5.28 5.08 -20.61
CA HIS A 233 -6.41 4.20 -20.86
C HIS A 233 -6.19 2.90 -20.08
N SER A 234 -7.14 2.51 -19.23
CA SER A 234 -7.05 1.30 -18.41
C SER A 234 -8.26 0.42 -18.64
N THR A 235 -8.02 -0.87 -18.73
CA THR A 235 -9.06 -1.91 -18.79
C THR A 235 -8.90 -2.82 -17.58
N ILE A 236 -9.97 -3.05 -16.85
CA ILE A 236 -10.05 -3.92 -15.68
C ILE A 236 -11.15 -4.94 -15.94
N ASP A 237 -10.83 -6.22 -15.89
CA ASP A 237 -11.79 -7.32 -15.93
C ASP A 237 -11.46 -8.31 -14.80
N ASP A 238 -11.96 -8.00 -13.61
CA ASP A 238 -11.68 -8.78 -12.42
C ASP A 238 -12.89 -9.62 -12.02
N SER A 239 -12.62 -10.81 -11.47
CA SER A 239 -13.67 -11.61 -10.86
C SER A 239 -13.32 -12.04 -9.45
N LEU A 240 -14.33 -12.10 -8.58
CA LEU A 240 -14.22 -12.57 -7.20
C LEU A 240 -15.08 -13.82 -7.04
N ASN A 241 -14.44 -14.94 -6.73
CA ASN A 241 -15.06 -16.25 -6.75
C ASN A 241 -14.93 -16.93 -5.40
N LEU A 242 -16.02 -17.58 -4.96
CA LEU A 242 -16.04 -18.49 -3.86
C LEU A 242 -16.22 -19.91 -4.36
N GLU A 243 -15.20 -20.74 -4.19
CA GLU A 243 -15.34 -22.19 -4.22
C GLU A 243 -15.34 -22.72 -2.79
N ARG A 244 -16.24 -23.64 -2.48
CA ARG A 244 -16.31 -24.20 -1.15
C ARG A 244 -15.19 -25.16 -0.90
N GLY A 245 -14.47 -24.91 0.18
CA GLY A 245 -13.54 -25.88 0.75
C GLY A 245 -14.26 -27.13 1.26
N ALA A 246 -13.55 -28.24 1.35
CA ALA A 246 -14.03 -29.46 1.96
C ALA A 246 -14.50 -29.19 3.42
N GLY A 247 -15.70 -29.61 3.77
CA GLY A 247 -16.25 -29.41 5.10
C GLY A 247 -17.11 -28.16 5.27
N GLN A 248 -17.21 -27.28 4.28
CA GLN A 248 -18.16 -26.17 4.28
C GLN A 248 -19.50 -26.62 3.68
N LEU A 249 -20.57 -26.38 4.38
CA LEU A 249 -21.94 -26.63 3.92
C LEU A 249 -22.72 -25.33 3.85
N PRO A 250 -23.71 -25.22 2.93
CA PRO A 250 -24.68 -24.12 3.00
C PRO A 250 -25.39 -24.07 4.35
N PRO A 251 -25.98 -22.92 4.73
CA PRO A 251 -26.74 -22.75 5.98
C PRO A 251 -27.83 -23.81 6.19
N VAL A 252 -28.41 -24.23 5.08
CA VAL A 252 -29.37 -25.35 5.05
C VAL A 252 -28.79 -26.38 4.09
N VAL A 253 -28.78 -27.65 4.51
CA VAL A 253 -28.32 -28.74 3.63
C VAL A 253 -29.20 -28.79 2.41
N PRO A 254 -28.77 -28.29 1.24
CA PRO A 254 -29.58 -28.39 0.03
C PRO A 254 -29.62 -29.85 -0.45
N PRO A 255 -30.60 -30.22 -1.24
CA PRO A 255 -30.58 -31.52 -1.91
C PRO A 255 -29.30 -31.61 -2.77
N PRO A 256 -28.79 -32.83 -3.02
CA PRO A 256 -27.61 -33.04 -3.82
C PRO A 256 -27.72 -32.28 -5.16
N GLY A 257 -26.73 -31.45 -5.47
CA GLY A 257 -26.70 -30.62 -6.65
C GLY A 257 -27.15 -29.15 -6.47
N ALA A 258 -27.63 -28.76 -5.29
CA ALA A 258 -28.03 -27.39 -4.97
C ALA A 258 -26.98 -26.67 -4.09
N GLN A 259 -25.71 -26.77 -4.44
CA GLN A 259 -24.65 -25.99 -3.79
C GLN A 259 -24.76 -24.51 -4.20
N ARG A 260 -24.43 -23.62 -3.28
CA ARG A 260 -24.39 -22.18 -3.54
C ARG A 260 -22.99 -21.70 -3.71
N PHE A 261 -22.80 -20.88 -4.71
CA PHE A 261 -21.58 -20.21 -5.04
C PHE A 261 -21.82 -18.70 -5.10
N ILE A 262 -20.81 -17.92 -4.88
CA ILE A 262 -20.84 -16.47 -5.03
C ILE A 262 -19.80 -16.11 -6.08
N THR A 263 -20.22 -15.36 -7.08
CA THR A 263 -19.34 -14.81 -8.09
C THR A 263 -19.64 -13.32 -8.25
N GLN A 264 -18.62 -12.51 -8.24
CA GLN A 264 -18.68 -11.10 -8.59
C GLN A 264 -17.73 -10.84 -9.76
N ARG A 265 -18.20 -10.08 -10.73
CA ARG A 265 -17.38 -9.60 -11.83
C ARG A 265 -17.41 -8.09 -11.86
N ASP A 266 -16.24 -7.49 -11.95
CA ASP A 266 -16.03 -6.05 -12.02
C ASP A 266 -15.34 -5.74 -13.35
N VAL A 267 -16.04 -5.05 -14.24
CA VAL A 267 -15.51 -4.59 -15.53
C VAL A 267 -15.47 -3.07 -15.50
N ASN A 268 -14.31 -2.50 -15.79
CA ASN A 268 -14.15 -1.07 -15.77
C ASN A 268 -13.16 -0.61 -16.86
N ASN A 269 -13.59 0.33 -17.68
CA ASN A 269 -12.74 1.01 -18.64
C ASN A 269 -12.58 2.45 -18.18
N LEU A 270 -11.33 2.90 -18.02
CA LEU A 270 -11.02 4.21 -17.52
C LEU A 270 -10.18 4.99 -18.55
N ASP A 271 -10.58 6.22 -18.79
CA ASP A 271 -9.82 7.21 -19.55
C ASP A 271 -9.47 8.39 -18.64
N LEU A 272 -8.17 8.62 -18.43
CA LEU A 272 -7.68 9.72 -17.65
C LEU A 272 -6.87 10.68 -18.52
N PHE A 273 -7.19 11.95 -18.43
CA PHE A 273 -6.34 13.02 -18.97
C PHE A 273 -5.91 13.95 -17.85
N SER A 274 -4.62 14.24 -17.77
CA SER A 274 -4.06 15.22 -16.85
C SER A 274 -3.13 16.16 -17.59
N GLY A 275 -3.25 17.46 -17.34
CA GLY A 275 -2.36 18.49 -17.85
C GLY A 275 -1.92 19.42 -16.74
N HIS A 276 -0.65 19.89 -16.80
CA HIS A 276 -0.13 20.84 -15.84
C HIS A 276 0.76 21.91 -16.46
N ALA A 277 0.77 23.06 -15.82
CA ALA A 277 1.69 24.16 -16.09
C ALA A 277 2.29 24.65 -14.77
N ILE A 278 3.60 24.60 -14.64
CA ILE A 278 4.33 25.01 -13.43
C ILE A 278 5.37 26.04 -13.81
N THR A 279 5.48 27.09 -13.02
CA THR A 279 6.53 28.10 -13.17
C THR A 279 7.25 28.30 -11.84
N GLU A 280 8.58 28.38 -11.91
CA GLU A 280 9.44 28.75 -10.79
C GLU A 280 10.28 29.94 -11.19
N THR A 281 10.22 30.99 -10.39
CA THR A 281 10.94 32.25 -10.65
C THR A 281 11.81 32.63 -9.46
N ARG A 282 13.10 32.72 -9.69
CA ARG A 282 14.04 33.30 -8.74
C ARG A 282 14.09 34.81 -8.90
N ILE A 283 13.25 35.53 -8.16
CA ILE A 283 13.13 37.00 -8.21
C ILE A 283 14.42 37.64 -7.70
N ARG A 284 14.96 37.14 -6.59
CA ARG A 284 16.20 37.47 -5.93
C ARG A 284 16.81 36.24 -5.27
N ASP A 285 18.07 36.30 -4.84
CA ASP A 285 18.71 35.21 -4.10
C ASP A 285 18.00 34.85 -2.80
N TRP A 286 17.22 35.77 -2.24
CA TRP A 286 16.46 35.63 -1.00
C TRP A 286 14.93 35.54 -1.22
N LEU A 287 14.47 35.53 -2.49
CA LEU A 287 13.03 35.49 -2.81
C LEU A 287 12.77 34.62 -4.04
N TRP A 288 12.06 33.53 -3.83
CA TRP A 288 11.64 32.61 -4.89
C TRP A 288 10.13 32.48 -4.89
N PHE A 289 9.56 32.39 -6.07
CA PHE A 289 8.13 32.22 -6.28
C PHE A 289 7.88 31.03 -7.20
N THR A 290 6.97 30.16 -6.81
CA THR A 290 6.51 29.03 -7.62
C THR A 290 5.00 29.10 -7.76
N ALA A 291 4.47 28.92 -8.95
CA ALA A 291 3.03 28.77 -9.19
C ALA A 291 2.79 27.60 -10.13
N GLY A 292 1.71 26.90 -9.91
CA GLY A 292 1.32 25.75 -10.73
C GLY A 292 -0.18 25.63 -10.83
N TYR A 293 -0.61 25.15 -11.98
CA TYR A 293 -1.98 24.77 -12.23
C TYR A 293 -1.99 23.36 -12.84
N SER A 294 -2.89 22.51 -12.37
CA SER A 294 -3.16 21.23 -13.00
C SER A 294 -4.66 21.01 -13.16
N TYR A 295 -5.00 20.34 -14.23
CA TYR A 295 -6.33 19.86 -14.54
C TYR A 295 -6.26 18.36 -14.77
N THR A 296 -7.14 17.61 -14.12
CA THR A 296 -7.27 16.17 -14.31
C THR A 296 -8.73 15.84 -14.56
N THR A 297 -9.00 15.04 -15.57
CA THR A 297 -10.34 14.46 -15.76
C THR A 297 -10.20 12.95 -15.93
N LEU A 298 -11.13 12.23 -15.31
CA LEU A 298 -11.25 10.78 -15.39
C LEU A 298 -12.68 10.46 -15.84
N GLY A 299 -12.81 9.71 -16.92
CA GLY A 299 -14.04 9.08 -17.34
C GLY A 299 -13.94 7.58 -17.13
N SER A 300 -15.02 6.94 -16.69
CA SER A 300 -15.04 5.51 -16.43
C SER A 300 -16.37 4.92 -16.87
N ASP A 301 -16.31 3.83 -17.66
CA ASP A 301 -17.44 2.97 -17.96
C ASP A 301 -17.39 1.77 -17.02
N ILE A 302 -18.41 1.61 -16.19
CA ILE A 302 -18.50 0.58 -15.14
C ILE A 302 -19.48 -0.48 -15.57
N GLY A 303 -19.08 -1.75 -15.43
CA GLY A 303 -19.94 -2.90 -15.67
C GLY A 303 -19.73 -3.99 -14.63
N GLY A 304 -20.62 -4.94 -14.57
CA GLY A 304 -20.42 -6.08 -13.69
C GLY A 304 -21.68 -6.78 -13.22
N SER A 305 -21.46 -7.67 -12.26
CA SER A 305 -22.51 -8.48 -11.65
C SER A 305 -22.05 -9.05 -10.33
N ARG A 306 -22.99 -9.40 -9.45
CA ARG A 306 -22.74 -10.19 -8.26
C ARG A 306 -23.89 -11.16 -8.05
N VAL A 307 -23.61 -12.44 -8.12
CA VAL A 307 -24.63 -13.49 -8.03
C VAL A 307 -24.27 -14.51 -6.97
N ILE A 308 -25.24 -14.81 -6.10
CA ILE A 308 -25.21 -15.94 -5.18
C ILE A 308 -26.15 -17.00 -5.75
N GLY A 309 -25.60 -18.10 -6.26
CA GLY A 309 -26.37 -19.07 -7.02
C GLY A 309 -26.05 -20.52 -6.75
N THR A 310 -26.73 -21.39 -7.47
CA THR A 310 -26.61 -22.86 -7.34
C THR A 310 -25.48 -23.46 -8.18
N HIS A 311 -24.86 -22.66 -9.05
CA HIS A 311 -23.77 -23.08 -9.90
C HIS A 311 -22.64 -22.06 -9.84
N PHE A 312 -21.43 -22.55 -9.76
CA PHE A 312 -20.24 -21.75 -9.93
C PHE A 312 -20.09 -21.48 -11.44
N ASP A 313 -20.08 -20.23 -11.80
CA ASP A 313 -19.83 -19.76 -13.15
C ASP A 313 -18.58 -18.89 -13.12
N ALA A 314 -17.42 -19.49 -13.32
CA ALA A 314 -16.14 -18.80 -13.38
C ALA A 314 -16.07 -17.93 -14.65
N ASP A 315 -16.76 -18.34 -15.70
CA ASP A 315 -16.87 -17.61 -16.94
C ASP A 315 -18.21 -16.87 -16.99
N PHE A 316 -18.27 -15.68 -16.45
CA PHE A 316 -19.28 -14.70 -16.84
C PHE A 316 -18.96 -14.14 -18.24
N GLY A 317 -18.62 -15.07 -19.15
CA GLY A 317 -18.48 -14.72 -20.55
C GLY A 317 -19.76 -14.14 -21.11
N GLU A 318 -19.66 -13.18 -22.00
CA GLU A 318 -20.78 -12.74 -22.79
C GLU A 318 -21.46 -13.94 -23.50
N PRO A 319 -22.76 -14.10 -23.43
CA PRO A 319 -23.74 -13.21 -22.82
C PRO A 319 -24.04 -13.51 -21.36
N VAL A 320 -24.47 -12.49 -20.62
CA VAL A 320 -24.89 -12.54 -19.22
C VAL A 320 -25.55 -13.86 -18.86
N PRO A 321 -25.12 -14.53 -17.76
CA PRO A 321 -25.70 -15.79 -17.35
C PRO A 321 -27.21 -15.65 -17.17
N THR A 322 -27.96 -16.56 -17.72
CA THR A 322 -29.40 -16.66 -17.48
C THR A 322 -29.58 -16.90 -15.98
N LEU A 323 -30.26 -15.99 -15.30
CA LEU A 323 -30.65 -16.17 -13.91
C LEU A 323 -31.36 -17.50 -13.74
N ARG A 324 -30.90 -18.28 -12.79
CA ARG A 324 -31.51 -19.54 -12.42
C ARG A 324 -32.44 -19.32 -11.25
N PRO A 325 -33.50 -20.10 -11.11
CA PRO A 325 -34.29 -20.06 -9.89
C PRO A 325 -33.39 -20.17 -8.66
N PHE A 326 -33.55 -19.26 -7.70
CA PHE A 326 -32.78 -19.15 -6.46
C PHE A 326 -31.41 -18.43 -6.55
N ASP A 327 -31.06 -17.84 -7.69
CA ASP A 327 -29.92 -16.93 -7.75
C ASP A 327 -30.32 -15.55 -7.20
N HIS A 328 -29.44 -14.94 -6.39
CA HIS A 328 -29.64 -13.65 -5.72
C HIS A 328 -28.49 -12.71 -6.05
N GLY A 329 -28.74 -11.42 -5.97
CA GLY A 329 -27.75 -10.38 -6.18
C GLY A 329 -28.16 -9.38 -7.24
N PHE A 330 -27.23 -8.96 -8.07
CA PHE A 330 -27.51 -8.08 -9.20
C PHE A 330 -26.73 -8.53 -10.44
N ILE A 331 -27.28 -8.21 -11.58
CA ILE A 331 -26.68 -8.45 -12.90
C ILE A 331 -26.84 -7.22 -13.78
N ASN A 332 -26.12 -7.21 -14.89
CA ASN A 332 -26.18 -6.13 -15.90
C ASN A 332 -25.92 -4.75 -15.29
N LEU A 333 -24.99 -4.65 -14.34
CA LEU A 333 -24.52 -3.34 -13.91
C LEU A 333 -23.90 -2.63 -15.13
N ALA A 334 -24.42 -1.47 -15.44
CA ALA A 334 -23.88 -0.56 -16.43
C ALA A 334 -23.96 0.86 -15.87
N GLY A 335 -22.88 1.58 -15.93
CA GLY A 335 -22.82 2.94 -15.41
C GLY A 335 -21.64 3.70 -15.94
N THR A 336 -21.64 5.00 -15.67
CA THR A 336 -20.54 5.91 -15.96
C THR A 336 -20.15 6.67 -14.70
N SER A 337 -18.88 7.01 -14.60
CA SER A 337 -18.39 7.94 -13.59
C SER A 337 -17.46 8.95 -14.23
N GLN A 338 -17.63 10.22 -13.89
CA GLN A 338 -16.78 11.30 -14.35
C GLN A 338 -16.22 12.06 -13.15
N VAL A 339 -14.95 12.41 -13.23
CA VAL A 339 -14.26 13.25 -12.24
C VAL A 339 -13.56 14.36 -12.98
N ALA A 340 -13.70 15.59 -12.51
CA ALA A 340 -12.93 16.74 -12.98
C ALA A 340 -12.29 17.44 -11.77
N GLU A 341 -10.96 17.52 -11.75
CA GLU A 341 -10.21 18.15 -10.68
C GLU A 341 -9.37 19.31 -11.22
N HIS A 342 -9.49 20.47 -10.59
CA HIS A 342 -8.68 21.65 -10.83
C HIS A 342 -7.83 21.94 -9.61
N ILE A 343 -6.51 22.02 -9.76
CA ILE A 343 -5.60 22.35 -8.67
C ILE A 343 -4.79 23.59 -9.04
N PHE A 344 -4.80 24.58 -8.17
CA PHE A 344 -3.93 25.74 -8.23
C PHE A 344 -3.03 25.78 -7.00
N ASN A 345 -1.71 25.93 -7.21
CA ASN A 345 -0.72 26.05 -6.15
C ASN A 345 0.09 27.34 -6.34
N ALA A 346 0.41 28.01 -5.22
CA ALA A 346 1.33 29.13 -5.20
C ALA A 346 2.21 29.08 -3.95
N ASN A 347 3.52 29.19 -4.11
CA ASN A 347 4.47 29.11 -3.01
C ASN A 347 5.44 30.28 -3.06
N VAL A 348 5.82 30.79 -1.90
CA VAL A 348 6.84 31.81 -1.74
C VAL A 348 7.88 31.33 -0.72
N LEU A 349 9.12 31.25 -1.14
CA LEU A 349 10.27 31.07 -0.25
C LEU A 349 10.96 32.43 -0.08
N TRP A 350 10.97 32.89 1.17
CA TRP A 350 11.50 34.21 1.53
C TRP A 350 12.57 34.09 2.62
N MET A 351 13.73 34.63 2.39
CA MET A 351 14.83 34.71 3.34
C MET A 351 15.07 36.16 3.75
N PRO A 352 14.23 36.76 4.65
CA PRO A 352 14.33 38.16 5.04
C PRO A 352 15.61 38.51 5.77
N LEU A 353 16.18 37.55 6.46
CA LEU A 353 17.46 37.64 7.16
C LEU A 353 18.33 36.46 6.74
N LYS A 354 19.63 36.56 6.94
CA LYS A 354 20.59 35.51 6.59
C LYS A 354 20.24 34.16 7.22
N ASP A 355 19.72 34.20 8.45
CA ASP A 355 19.50 33.03 9.28
C ASP A 355 17.99 32.74 9.50
N LEU A 356 17.10 33.36 8.71
CA LEU A 356 15.66 33.16 8.78
C LEU A 356 15.10 32.82 7.40
N THR A 357 14.47 31.66 7.30
CA THR A 357 13.73 31.20 6.12
C THR A 357 12.26 31.14 6.45
N VAL A 358 11.43 31.71 5.59
CA VAL A 358 9.97 31.66 5.66
C VAL A 358 9.46 31.04 4.36
N LEU A 359 8.67 29.98 4.48
CA LEU A 359 7.94 29.36 3.38
C LEU A 359 6.45 29.57 3.61
N THR A 360 5.77 30.12 2.61
CA THR A 360 4.30 30.13 2.58
C THR A 360 3.82 29.40 1.34
N ALA A 361 2.82 28.57 1.49
CA ALA A 361 2.19 27.82 0.42
C ALA A 361 0.68 28.00 0.48
N PHE A 362 0.09 28.11 -0.69
CA PHE A 362 -1.34 28.15 -0.90
C PHE A 362 -1.74 27.11 -1.92
N ARG A 363 -2.81 26.35 -1.66
CA ARG A 363 -3.41 25.40 -2.58
C ARG A 363 -4.90 25.60 -2.62
N TYR A 364 -5.46 25.62 -3.82
CA TYR A 364 -6.89 25.53 -4.07
C TYR A 364 -7.15 24.30 -4.91
N THR A 365 -8.13 23.50 -4.52
CA THR A 365 -8.61 22.34 -5.28
C THR A 365 -10.12 22.46 -5.43
N HIS A 366 -10.58 22.28 -6.66
CA HIS A 366 -11.99 22.09 -6.97
C HIS A 366 -12.16 20.71 -7.58
N ASP A 367 -13.04 19.89 -7.03
CA ASP A 367 -13.26 18.50 -7.38
C ASP A 367 -14.76 18.30 -7.63
N ASP A 368 -15.10 17.99 -8.88
CA ASP A 368 -16.45 17.72 -9.33
C ASP A 368 -16.54 16.26 -9.80
N ARG A 369 -17.51 15.53 -9.27
CA ARG A 369 -17.72 14.11 -9.55
C ARG A 369 -19.17 13.84 -9.82
N GLU A 370 -19.42 13.13 -10.92
CA GLU A 370 -20.73 12.66 -11.31
C GLU A 370 -20.68 11.17 -11.60
N SER A 371 -21.70 10.43 -11.18
CA SER A 371 -21.84 9.03 -11.54
C SER A 371 -23.30 8.66 -11.71
N ASP A 372 -23.54 7.76 -12.66
CA ASP A 372 -24.82 7.12 -12.86
C ASP A 372 -24.63 5.63 -13.13
N SER A 373 -25.61 4.84 -12.67
CA SER A 373 -25.62 3.40 -12.90
C SER A 373 -27.03 2.84 -12.95
N THR A 374 -27.16 1.74 -13.67
CA THR A 374 -28.36 0.94 -13.73
C THR A 374 -27.99 -0.54 -13.59
N PHE A 375 -28.81 -1.31 -12.92
CA PHE A 375 -28.63 -2.75 -12.79
C PHE A 375 -29.97 -3.46 -12.60
N LEU A 376 -29.97 -4.77 -12.76
CA LEU A 376 -31.12 -5.63 -12.46
C LEU A 376 -30.88 -6.32 -11.10
N ALA A 377 -31.64 -5.91 -10.09
CA ALA A 377 -31.64 -6.55 -8.79
C ALA A 377 -32.44 -7.85 -8.83
N THR A 378 -31.90 -8.88 -8.22
CA THR A 378 -32.51 -10.23 -8.21
C THR A 378 -32.90 -10.68 -6.80
N ASP A 379 -32.59 -9.88 -5.79
CA ASP A 379 -33.02 -10.13 -4.40
C ASP A 379 -34.49 -9.80 -4.24
N SER A 380 -35.35 -10.61 -4.81
CA SER A 380 -36.78 -10.44 -4.64
C SER A 380 -37.27 -11.05 -3.31
N THR A 381 -37.82 -10.18 -2.50
CA THR A 381 -38.61 -10.45 -1.28
C THR A 381 -37.86 -11.04 -0.08
N PRO A 382 -38.12 -10.49 1.11
CA PRO A 382 -37.60 -11.06 2.34
C PRO A 382 -38.02 -12.53 2.47
N ASN A 383 -37.11 -13.33 2.97
CA ASN A 383 -37.29 -14.74 3.28
C ASN A 383 -38.67 -15.04 3.90
N VAL A 384 -39.64 -15.41 3.12
CA VAL A 384 -40.99 -15.69 3.60
C VAL A 384 -41.06 -17.15 4.03
N PRO A 385 -41.43 -17.44 5.27
CA PRO A 385 -41.67 -18.83 5.74
C PRO A 385 -42.73 -19.55 4.91
N PRO A 386 -42.65 -20.87 4.75
CA PRO A 386 -41.77 -21.77 5.49
C PRO A 386 -40.41 -22.01 4.81
N PHE A 387 -39.36 -21.92 5.62
CA PHE A 387 -38.02 -22.34 5.22
C PHE A 387 -37.95 -23.87 5.35
N THR A 388 -37.67 -24.54 4.25
CA THR A 388 -37.50 -26.00 4.24
C THR A 388 -36.09 -26.36 3.76
N PRO A 389 -35.56 -27.54 4.05
CA PRO A 389 -34.30 -27.99 3.51
C PRO A 389 -34.25 -28.00 1.97
N SER A 390 -35.41 -28.13 1.33
CA SER A 390 -35.54 -28.05 -0.15
C SER A 390 -35.82 -26.64 -0.67
N ASN A 391 -36.12 -25.71 0.21
CA ASN A 391 -36.31 -24.28 -0.11
C ASN A 391 -35.76 -23.41 1.01
N PRO A 392 -34.44 -23.21 1.06
CA PRO A 392 -33.78 -22.46 2.11
C PRO A 392 -34.07 -20.96 2.09
N GLN A 393 -34.63 -20.44 1.03
CA GLN A 393 -35.04 -19.05 0.91
C GLN A 393 -36.49 -18.76 1.24
N GLY A 394 -37.29 -19.80 1.63
CA GLY A 394 -38.72 -19.62 1.79
C GLY A 394 -39.46 -19.65 0.45
N GLY A 395 -40.76 -19.48 0.44
CA GLY A 395 -41.74 -19.62 -0.65
C GLY A 395 -41.21 -19.70 -2.11
N ALA A 396 -41.90 -20.45 -2.93
CA ALA A 396 -41.54 -20.55 -4.35
C ALA A 396 -41.92 -19.24 -5.08
N HIS A 397 -41.07 -18.25 -5.03
CA HIS A 397 -41.24 -17.06 -5.83
C HIS A 397 -40.26 -17.14 -7.01
N PRO A 398 -40.70 -17.04 -8.26
CA PRO A 398 -39.81 -16.78 -9.37
C PRO A 398 -39.17 -15.43 -9.10
N ILE A 399 -37.84 -15.38 -9.12
CA ILE A 399 -37.09 -14.12 -9.02
C ILE A 399 -37.39 -13.35 -10.30
N THR A 400 -38.13 -12.27 -10.19
CA THR A 400 -38.31 -11.32 -11.29
C THR A 400 -37.28 -10.22 -11.12
N PRO A 401 -36.33 -10.06 -12.06
CA PRO A 401 -35.34 -8.99 -11.95
C PRO A 401 -36.04 -7.63 -11.93
N VAL A 402 -35.67 -6.78 -10.99
CA VAL A 402 -36.21 -5.43 -10.84
C VAL A 402 -35.14 -4.43 -11.29
N PRO A 403 -35.45 -3.53 -12.23
CA PRO A 403 -34.52 -2.50 -12.64
C PRO A 403 -34.34 -1.46 -11.52
N VAL A 404 -33.09 -1.16 -11.19
CA VAL A 404 -32.69 -0.11 -10.24
C VAL A 404 -31.81 0.87 -10.97
N ALA A 405 -32.04 2.16 -10.74
CA ALA A 405 -31.18 3.23 -11.22
C ALA A 405 -30.66 4.05 -10.06
N ALA A 406 -29.39 4.40 -10.09
CA ALA A 406 -28.74 5.23 -9.08
C ALA A 406 -27.91 6.33 -9.76
N ASN A 407 -27.89 7.50 -9.16
CA ASN A 407 -26.99 8.59 -9.54
C ASN A 407 -26.41 9.25 -8.30
N ALA A 408 -25.21 9.81 -8.44
CA ALA A 408 -24.57 10.60 -7.39
C ALA A 408 -23.78 11.75 -8.01
N SER A 409 -23.78 12.89 -7.34
CA SER A 409 -22.89 14.01 -7.65
C SER A 409 -22.26 14.56 -6.39
N VAL A 410 -21.03 15.04 -6.53
CA VAL A 410 -20.22 15.59 -5.44
C VAL A 410 -19.45 16.78 -5.99
N ASP A 411 -19.59 17.94 -5.38
CA ASP A 411 -18.84 19.16 -5.68
C ASP A 411 -18.11 19.61 -4.42
N TYR A 412 -16.79 19.61 -4.44
CA TYR A 412 -15.95 20.03 -3.32
C TYR A 412 -14.99 21.14 -3.71
N ASN A 413 -14.88 22.12 -2.80
CA ASN A 413 -13.89 23.18 -2.86
C ASN A 413 -13.00 23.10 -1.62
N ARG A 414 -11.68 23.01 -1.82
CA ARG A 414 -10.70 22.89 -0.75
C ARG A 414 -9.67 24.00 -0.83
N PHE A 415 -9.40 24.68 0.28
CA PHE A 415 -8.40 25.72 0.44
C PHE A 415 -7.36 25.27 1.45
N GLY A 416 -6.12 25.09 1.00
CA GLY A 416 -4.98 24.74 1.84
C GLY A 416 -4.02 25.92 1.98
N GLN A 417 -3.54 26.17 3.19
CA GLN A 417 -2.51 27.16 3.48
C GLN A 417 -1.46 26.55 4.42
N ARG A 418 -0.20 26.88 4.16
CA ARG A 418 0.93 26.51 5.03
C ARG A 418 1.82 27.71 5.23
N LEU A 419 2.23 27.94 6.47
CA LEU A 419 3.27 28.87 6.84
C LEU A 419 4.34 28.09 7.64
N GLU A 420 5.58 28.13 7.17
CA GLU A 420 6.71 27.51 7.86
C GLU A 420 7.82 28.55 8.09
N MET A 421 8.40 28.54 9.26
CA MET A 421 9.53 29.37 9.63
C MET A 421 10.67 28.52 10.15
N ARG A 422 11.89 28.77 9.68
CA ARG A 422 13.14 28.15 10.18
C ARG A 422 14.11 29.23 10.57
N TYR A 423 14.71 29.09 11.74
CA TYR A 423 15.70 30.01 12.28
C TYR A 423 16.93 29.26 12.78
N ASP A 424 18.10 29.59 12.23
CA ASP A 424 19.41 29.00 12.54
C ASP A 424 20.45 30.03 13.03
N GLY A 425 20.01 31.25 13.39
CA GLY A 425 20.88 32.34 13.84
C GLY A 425 21.54 32.14 15.20
N LEU A 426 21.14 31.12 15.98
CA LEU A 426 21.83 30.75 17.20
C LEU A 426 22.80 29.60 16.95
N ALA A 427 24.05 29.81 17.34
CA ALA A 427 25.09 28.81 17.14
C ALA A 427 24.66 27.45 17.74
N ASN A 428 24.72 26.40 16.92
CA ASN A 428 24.36 25.02 17.26
C ASN A 428 22.86 24.77 17.49
N TRP A 429 21.97 25.69 17.14
CA TRP A 429 20.51 25.50 17.24
C TRP A 429 19.84 25.74 15.89
N LEU A 430 18.86 24.92 15.59
CA LEU A 430 17.88 25.12 14.54
C LEU A 430 16.49 25.03 15.15
N PHE A 431 15.70 26.08 15.03
CA PHE A 431 14.30 26.12 15.41
C PHE A 431 13.43 26.13 14.15
N TYR A 432 12.31 25.44 14.21
CA TYR A 432 11.32 25.52 13.16
C TYR A 432 9.90 25.47 13.77
N ALA A 433 9.00 26.16 13.09
CA ALA A 433 7.58 26.12 13.39
C ALA A 433 6.79 26.16 12.09
N ALA A 434 5.71 25.41 12.02
CA ALA A 434 4.80 25.45 10.87
C ALA A 434 3.34 25.40 11.34
N GLY A 435 2.47 26.08 10.59
CA GLY A 435 1.04 25.98 10.68
C GLY A 435 0.49 25.56 9.31
N GLU A 436 -0.42 24.62 9.31
CA GLU A 436 -1.15 24.13 8.15
C GLU A 436 -2.64 24.28 8.44
N TRP A 437 -3.38 24.82 7.49
CA TRP A 437 -4.82 25.00 7.55
C TRP A 437 -5.40 24.49 6.25
N GLU A 438 -6.41 23.66 6.33
CA GLU A 438 -7.15 23.16 5.19
C GLU A 438 -8.64 23.24 5.50
N GLU A 439 -9.39 23.89 4.65
CA GLU A 439 -10.83 24.01 4.72
C GLU A 439 -11.45 23.47 3.45
N GLU A 440 -12.36 22.53 3.59
CA GLU A 440 -13.12 21.94 2.51
C GLU A 440 -14.59 22.14 2.76
N PHE A 441 -15.34 22.48 1.73
CA PHE A 441 -16.77 22.54 1.76
C PHE A 441 -17.35 22.09 0.41
N GLY A 442 -18.50 21.47 0.47
CA GLY A 442 -19.14 20.97 -0.73
C GLY A 442 -20.52 20.39 -0.48
N ASN A 443 -21.08 19.92 -1.55
CA ASN A 443 -22.39 19.30 -1.56
C ASN A 443 -22.28 17.87 -2.13
N ARG A 444 -23.08 16.97 -1.56
CA ARG A 444 -23.24 15.60 -2.02
C ARG A 444 -24.69 15.27 -2.24
N LEU A 445 -25.00 14.84 -3.45
CA LEU A 445 -26.31 14.33 -3.85
C LEU A 445 -26.19 12.86 -4.18
N GLU A 446 -27.09 12.03 -3.66
CA GLU A 446 -27.23 10.63 -4.06
C GLU A 446 -28.71 10.30 -4.17
N HIS A 447 -29.07 9.67 -5.26
CA HIS A 447 -30.43 9.18 -5.47
C HIS A 447 -30.40 7.76 -6.01
N GLN A 448 -31.22 6.88 -5.41
CA GLN A 448 -31.46 5.54 -5.91
C GLN A 448 -32.97 5.33 -6.01
N SER A 449 -33.42 4.79 -7.14
CA SER A 449 -34.84 4.50 -7.35
C SER A 449 -35.31 3.42 -6.36
N GLU A 450 -36.52 3.59 -5.88
CA GLU A 450 -37.18 2.61 -5.01
C GLU A 450 -37.43 1.31 -5.79
N ALA A 451 -37.10 0.19 -5.18
CA ALA A 451 -37.30 -1.15 -5.74
C ALA A 451 -37.79 -2.10 -4.61
N GLU A 452 -38.93 -1.79 -4.02
CA GLU A 452 -39.51 -2.58 -2.92
C GLU A 452 -39.60 -4.06 -3.21
N GLU A 453 -39.93 -4.44 -4.45
CA GLU A 453 -40.02 -5.84 -4.89
C GLU A 453 -38.67 -6.58 -4.84
N ALA A 454 -37.55 -5.84 -4.89
CA ALA A 454 -36.21 -6.39 -4.77
C ALA A 454 -35.58 -6.17 -3.39
N GLY A 455 -36.32 -5.56 -2.44
CA GLY A 455 -35.80 -5.26 -1.11
C GLY A 455 -34.82 -4.09 -1.04
N PHE A 456 -34.80 -3.25 -2.05
CA PHE A 456 -34.03 -1.99 -2.07
C PHE A 456 -34.92 -0.85 -1.58
N GLU A 457 -34.43 -0.12 -0.60
CA GLU A 457 -35.09 1.08 -0.09
C GLU A 457 -34.70 2.29 -0.95
N LEU A 458 -35.57 3.29 -0.98
CA LEU A 458 -35.28 4.58 -1.58
C LEU A 458 -34.07 5.21 -0.85
N LEU A 459 -33.07 5.55 -1.60
CA LEU A 459 -31.94 6.37 -1.13
C LEU A 459 -32.04 7.75 -1.76
N ASP A 460 -32.24 8.78 -0.95
CA ASP A 460 -32.29 10.17 -1.38
C ASP A 460 -31.49 11.02 -0.39
N VAL A 461 -30.30 11.44 -0.82
CA VAL A 461 -29.31 12.12 0.01
C VAL A 461 -29.04 13.48 -0.59
N ASN A 462 -29.14 14.50 0.21
CA ASN A 462 -28.67 15.85 -0.08
C ASN A 462 -27.95 16.37 1.17
N GLU A 463 -26.66 16.50 1.11
CA GLU A 463 -25.81 16.86 2.24
C GLU A 463 -24.89 18.00 1.87
N ASP A 464 -24.84 19.02 2.73
CA ASP A 464 -23.75 19.99 2.73
C ASP A 464 -22.68 19.52 3.72
N THR A 465 -21.46 19.40 3.25
CA THR A 465 -20.32 18.89 4.04
C THR A 465 -19.27 19.96 4.22
N SER A 466 -18.67 19.99 5.39
CA SER A 466 -17.50 20.83 5.66
C SER A 466 -16.44 20.05 6.43
N LEU A 467 -15.16 20.34 6.15
CA LEU A 467 -14.00 19.82 6.86
C LEU A 467 -13.06 20.98 7.17
N LEU A 468 -12.70 21.14 8.44
CA LEU A 468 -11.64 22.03 8.87
C LEU A 468 -10.50 21.20 9.47
N CYS A 469 -9.33 21.21 8.83
CA CYS A 469 -8.13 20.55 9.32
C CYS A 469 -7.06 21.59 9.66
N GLN A 470 -6.52 21.50 10.87
CA GLN A 470 -5.46 22.39 11.37
C GLN A 470 -4.31 21.56 11.93
N LYS A 471 -3.07 21.95 11.60
CA LYS A 471 -1.88 21.28 12.14
C LYS A 471 -0.83 22.32 12.51
N TYR A 472 -0.37 22.26 13.76
CA TYR A 472 0.66 23.13 14.29
C TYR A 472 1.87 22.31 14.68
N ILE A 473 3.01 22.61 14.09
CA ILE A 473 4.26 21.88 14.26
C ILE A 473 5.27 22.82 14.90
N THR A 474 5.98 22.36 15.89
CA THR A 474 7.16 23.05 16.43
C THR A 474 8.28 22.05 16.66
N GLY A 475 9.50 22.46 16.41
CA GLY A 475 10.62 21.58 16.60
C GLY A 475 11.94 22.33 16.78
N VAL A 476 12.89 21.59 17.33
CA VAL A 476 14.23 22.09 17.63
C VAL A 476 15.26 21.01 17.34
N ASN A 477 16.35 21.40 16.71
CA ASN A 477 17.57 20.60 16.62
C ASN A 477 18.69 21.32 17.37
N TRP A 478 19.31 20.62 18.31
CA TRP A 478 20.40 21.13 19.11
C TRP A 478 21.67 20.30 18.90
N TYR A 479 22.74 20.94 18.53
CA TYR A 479 24.06 20.37 18.27
C TYR A 479 25.07 20.80 19.35
N PRO A 480 24.94 20.33 20.61
CA PRO A 480 25.79 20.82 21.73
C PRO A 480 27.27 20.55 21.48
N MET A 481 27.58 19.55 20.69
CA MET A 481 28.93 19.22 20.24
C MET A 481 28.89 18.48 18.91
N MET A 482 30.01 18.46 18.16
CA MET A 482 30.10 17.84 16.83
C MET A 482 29.66 16.36 16.78
N ARG A 483 29.53 15.70 17.90
CA ARG A 483 29.22 14.27 18.01
C ARG A 483 27.87 13.96 18.66
N LEU A 484 27.13 14.97 19.00
CA LEU A 484 25.82 14.84 19.62
C LEU A 484 24.82 15.77 18.94
N ASN A 485 23.74 15.19 18.44
CA ASN A 485 22.57 15.88 17.93
C ASN A 485 21.35 15.44 18.73
N LEU A 486 20.62 16.40 19.25
CA LEU A 486 19.34 16.23 19.94
C LEU A 486 18.26 16.92 19.11
N SER A 487 17.23 16.19 18.75
CA SER A 487 16.11 16.68 17.97
C SER A 487 14.82 16.39 18.73
N ALA A 488 13.95 17.37 18.84
CA ALA A 488 12.62 17.22 19.41
C ALA A 488 11.61 17.92 18.51
N GLN A 489 10.48 17.28 18.30
CA GLN A 489 9.35 17.82 17.54
C GLN A 489 8.05 17.51 18.27
N TYR A 490 7.15 18.45 18.24
CA TYR A 490 5.77 18.26 18.65
C TYR A 490 4.85 18.77 17.53
N TYR A 491 3.79 18.04 17.28
CA TYR A 491 2.67 18.61 16.53
C TYR A 491 1.33 18.31 17.20
N HIS A 492 0.42 19.24 17.00
CA HIS A 492 -0.98 19.14 17.34
C HIS A 492 -1.79 19.25 16.05
N LYS A 493 -2.65 18.28 15.79
CA LYS A 493 -3.53 18.26 14.62
C LYS A 493 -4.97 18.09 15.07
N THR A 494 -5.86 18.92 14.54
CA THR A 494 -7.31 18.76 14.64
C THR A 494 -7.90 18.63 13.26
N ALA A 495 -8.91 17.80 13.11
CA ALA A 495 -9.76 17.73 11.93
C ALA A 495 -11.21 17.63 12.42
N SER A 496 -12.04 18.55 11.99
CA SER A 496 -13.46 18.58 12.31
C SER A 496 -14.26 18.48 11.03
N TYR A 497 -15.08 17.46 10.95
CA TYR A 497 -15.94 17.17 9.83
C TYR A 497 -17.39 17.34 10.29
N ASP A 498 -18.15 18.16 9.58
CA ASP A 498 -19.56 18.39 9.82
C ASP A 498 -20.38 18.10 8.57
N ASN A 499 -21.50 17.41 8.75
CA ASN A 499 -22.49 17.11 7.74
C ASN A 499 -23.82 17.75 8.12
N ASP A 500 -24.34 18.61 7.27
CA ASP A 500 -25.73 19.06 7.36
C ASP A 500 -26.62 18.09 6.58
N ILE A 501 -27.29 17.21 7.32
CA ILE A 501 -28.00 16.06 6.76
C ILE A 501 -29.44 16.43 6.46
N ASN A 502 -29.79 16.34 5.19
CA ASN A 502 -31.12 16.59 4.66
C ASN A 502 -31.71 15.30 4.06
N ALA A 503 -31.71 14.21 4.80
CA ALA A 503 -32.07 12.92 4.24
C ALA A 503 -33.03 12.12 5.10
N ALA A 504 -33.95 11.42 4.45
CA ALA A 504 -34.86 10.45 5.05
C ALA A 504 -34.19 9.10 5.35
N ILE A 505 -32.97 9.10 5.88
CA ILE A 505 -32.24 7.87 6.22
C ILE A 505 -32.13 7.73 7.73
N HIS A 506 -32.36 6.51 8.21
CA HIS A 506 -32.51 6.21 9.63
C HIS A 506 -31.25 6.40 10.49
N GLN A 507 -30.03 6.44 9.91
CA GLN A 507 -28.81 6.64 10.69
C GLN A 507 -27.65 7.18 9.83
N ARG A 508 -27.03 8.31 10.23
CA ARG A 508 -25.90 8.90 9.54
C ARG A 508 -24.88 9.53 10.47
N LEU A 509 -23.64 9.63 9.99
CA LEU A 509 -22.57 10.39 10.63
C LEU A 509 -22.83 11.88 10.42
N ALA A 510 -23.16 12.61 11.50
CA ALA A 510 -23.43 14.04 11.48
C ALA A 510 -22.16 14.87 11.66
N GLY A 511 -21.17 14.34 12.37
CA GLY A 511 -19.90 15.01 12.59
C GLY A 511 -18.86 14.08 13.15
N GLU A 512 -17.58 14.42 12.93
CA GLU A 512 -16.45 13.68 13.46
C GLU A 512 -15.28 14.61 13.76
N ASP A 513 -14.83 14.60 15.01
CA ASP A 513 -13.70 15.39 15.48
C ASP A 513 -12.50 14.46 15.75
N TRP A 514 -11.39 14.76 15.11
CA TRP A 514 -10.11 14.10 15.33
C TRP A 514 -9.14 15.06 15.99
N THR A 515 -8.53 14.62 17.09
CA THR A 515 -7.46 15.36 17.73
C THR A 515 -6.26 14.45 17.89
N THR A 516 -5.12 14.85 17.34
CA THR A 516 -3.87 14.11 17.41
C THR A 516 -2.77 14.95 18.00
N ASP A 517 -2.13 14.44 19.03
CA ASP A 517 -0.89 14.96 19.60
C ASP A 517 0.25 13.98 19.32
N ASP A 518 1.32 14.47 18.74
CA ASP A 518 2.53 13.69 18.43
C ASP A 518 3.75 14.36 19.05
N PHE A 519 4.53 13.59 19.77
CA PHE A 519 5.78 14.02 20.36
C PHE A 519 6.91 13.08 19.98
N ASN A 520 7.89 13.59 19.25
CA ASN A 520 9.00 12.85 18.71
C ASN A 520 10.34 13.38 19.24
N ILE A 521 11.19 12.48 19.72
CA ILE A 521 12.57 12.79 20.14
C ILE A 521 13.54 11.89 19.38
N ARG A 522 14.63 12.48 18.91
CA ARG A 522 15.73 11.75 18.30
C ARG A 522 17.07 12.21 18.90
N ILE A 523 17.87 11.25 19.34
CA ILE A 523 19.22 11.47 19.86
C ILE A 523 20.19 10.74 18.94
N THR A 524 21.11 11.47 18.31
CA THR A 524 22.20 10.88 17.52
C THR A 524 23.51 11.16 18.25
N CYS A 525 24.19 10.10 18.70
CA CYS A 525 25.41 10.21 19.47
C CYS A 525 26.55 9.39 18.82
N ARG A 526 27.70 10.02 18.67
CA ARG A 526 28.97 9.38 18.24
C ARG A 526 30.01 9.57 19.36
N PRO A 527 29.92 8.76 20.44
CA PRO A 527 30.77 8.95 21.61
C PRO A 527 32.25 8.79 21.24
N LYS A 528 33.10 9.56 21.96
CA LYS A 528 34.55 9.42 21.83
C LYS A 528 34.95 8.21 22.67
N ILE A 529 35.17 7.08 22.03
CA ILE A 529 35.66 5.85 22.67
C ILE A 529 37.16 5.70 22.45
N PRO A 530 37.87 4.90 23.27
CA PRO A 530 39.29 4.58 23.04
C PRO A 530 39.54 4.08 21.62
N ALA A 531 40.64 4.50 21.00
CA ALA A 531 40.98 4.14 19.63
C ALA A 531 41.02 2.60 19.38
N CYS A 532 41.33 1.81 20.42
CA CYS A 532 41.31 0.35 20.36
C CYS A 532 39.91 -0.25 20.25
N LEU A 533 38.85 0.52 20.53
CA LEU A 533 37.44 0.13 20.36
C LEU A 533 36.80 0.71 19.10
N GLY A 534 37.58 1.41 18.26
CA GLY A 534 37.17 1.91 16.95
C GLY A 534 36.19 3.07 17.00
N THR A 535 35.09 2.97 16.24
CA THR A 535 34.05 4.00 16.16
C THR A 535 32.68 3.43 16.50
N LEU A 536 31.88 4.22 17.24
CA LEU A 536 30.53 3.87 17.66
C LEU A 536 29.58 5.02 17.27
N ALA A 537 28.43 4.67 16.71
CA ALA A 537 27.32 5.57 16.50
C ALA A 537 26.03 4.96 17.06
N LEU A 538 25.25 5.77 17.75
CA LEU A 538 23.97 5.40 18.36
C LEU A 538 22.91 6.39 17.88
N VAL A 539 21.73 5.89 17.52
CA VAL A 539 20.55 6.69 17.20
C VAL A 539 19.37 6.14 17.96
N THR A 540 18.96 6.88 18.97
CA THR A 540 17.78 6.59 19.79
C THR A 540 16.62 7.43 19.28
N ARG A 541 15.46 6.83 19.12
CA ARG A 541 14.20 7.53 18.81
C ARG A 541 13.13 7.11 19.79
N TYR A 542 12.32 8.05 20.17
CA TYR A 542 11.08 7.84 20.87
C TYR A 542 9.99 8.66 20.19
N ASP A 543 8.87 8.03 19.93
CA ASP A 543 7.70 8.62 19.30
C ASP A 543 6.45 8.27 20.11
N PHE A 544 5.65 9.27 20.41
CA PHE A 544 4.39 9.12 21.12
C PHE A 544 3.28 9.80 20.32
N VAL A 545 2.28 9.03 19.96
CA VAL A 545 1.08 9.51 19.26
C VAL A 545 -0.14 9.22 20.13
N HIS A 546 -0.95 10.23 20.31
CA HIS A 546 -2.25 10.13 20.97
C HIS A 546 -3.32 10.73 20.09
N THR A 547 -4.27 9.93 19.65
CA THR A 547 -5.40 10.36 18.82
C THR A 547 -6.71 10.08 19.54
N THR A 548 -7.56 11.08 19.64
CA THR A 548 -8.95 10.98 20.07
C THR A 548 -9.84 11.20 18.87
N ILE A 549 -10.85 10.35 18.72
CA ILE A 549 -11.85 10.40 17.64
C ILE A 549 -13.21 10.49 18.33
N ASP A 550 -13.90 11.58 18.13
CA ASP A 550 -15.26 11.81 18.62
C ASP A 550 -16.22 11.83 17.43
N SER A 551 -17.07 10.82 17.30
CA SER A 551 -18.04 10.68 16.21
C SER A 551 -19.44 11.00 16.74
N GLN A 552 -20.20 11.78 15.98
CA GLN A 552 -21.58 12.12 16.29
C GLN A 552 -22.50 11.52 15.22
N TRP A 553 -23.43 10.69 15.66
CA TRP A 553 -24.39 10.02 14.81
C TRP A 553 -25.79 10.63 14.96
N ALA A 554 -26.40 10.93 13.83
CA ALA A 554 -27.80 11.31 13.75
C ALA A 554 -28.65 10.06 13.53
N VAL A 555 -29.56 9.77 14.46
CA VAL A 555 -30.48 8.64 14.37
C VAL A 555 -31.90 9.20 14.36
N PHE A 556 -32.66 8.91 13.31
CA PHE A 556 -34.07 9.28 13.25
C PHE A 556 -34.91 8.16 13.87
N SER A 557 -35.56 8.44 14.99
CA SER A 557 -36.51 7.53 15.65
C SER A 557 -37.79 8.29 15.93
N ASP A 558 -38.93 7.82 15.40
CA ASP A 558 -40.26 8.36 15.65
C ASP A 558 -40.38 9.90 15.45
N GLU A 559 -39.76 10.43 14.37
CA GLU A 559 -39.72 11.86 14.02
C GLU A 559 -38.79 12.73 14.91
N GLU A 560 -38.01 12.16 15.79
CA GLU A 560 -37.05 12.89 16.62
C GLU A 560 -35.61 12.49 16.27
N LEU A 561 -34.76 13.49 16.04
CA LEU A 561 -33.32 13.31 15.78
C LEU A 561 -32.61 13.06 17.11
N LEU A 562 -32.09 11.86 17.29
CA LEU A 562 -31.25 11.50 18.43
C LEU A 562 -29.78 11.60 18.02
N ASN A 563 -29.02 12.46 18.68
CA ASN A 563 -27.60 12.57 18.49
C ASN A 563 -26.86 11.68 19.48
N GLU A 564 -26.22 10.64 19.00
CA GLU A 564 -25.35 9.77 19.80
C GLU A 564 -23.89 10.14 19.57
N LYS A 565 -23.19 10.45 20.66
CA LYS A 565 -21.74 10.72 20.62
C LYS A 565 -20.98 9.46 21.03
N GLN A 566 -19.99 9.07 20.23
CA GLN A 566 -19.09 7.96 20.49
C GLN A 566 -17.65 8.44 20.42
N SER A 567 -16.81 7.98 21.34
CA SER A 567 -15.40 8.37 21.40
C SER A 567 -14.47 7.16 21.37
N GLY A 568 -13.50 7.21 20.49
CA GLY A 568 -12.40 6.25 20.39
C GLY A 568 -11.06 6.91 20.72
N VAL A 569 -10.13 6.14 21.26
CA VAL A 569 -8.79 6.63 21.58
C VAL A 569 -7.73 5.67 21.07
N ILE A 570 -6.74 6.20 20.35
CA ILE A 570 -5.57 5.45 19.90
C ILE A 570 -4.34 6.03 20.57
N LYS A 571 -3.54 5.17 21.21
CA LYS A 571 -2.26 5.51 21.83
C LYS A 571 -1.17 4.64 21.24
N GLN A 572 -0.11 5.26 20.76
CA GLN A 572 1.03 4.55 20.22
C GLN A 572 2.33 5.09 20.85
N HIS A 573 3.21 4.18 21.24
CA HIS A 573 4.58 4.47 21.61
C HIS A 573 5.51 3.66 20.71
N VAL A 574 6.46 4.32 20.09
CA VAL A 574 7.52 3.68 19.32
C VAL A 574 8.86 4.02 19.94
N ILE A 575 9.60 2.99 20.33
CA ILE A 575 10.97 3.12 20.87
C ILE A 575 11.89 2.41 19.88
N SER A 576 12.88 3.09 19.35
CA SER A 576 13.87 2.46 18.49
C SER A 576 15.29 2.89 18.81
N GLU A 577 16.21 1.94 18.69
CA GLU A 577 17.63 2.12 18.86
C GLU A 577 18.38 1.55 17.67
N ALA A 578 19.27 2.33 17.08
CA ALA A 578 20.16 1.88 16.01
C ALA A 578 21.61 2.05 16.45
N LEU A 579 22.35 0.97 16.39
CA LEU A 579 23.76 0.86 16.74
C LEU A 579 24.57 0.60 15.47
N THR A 580 25.63 1.36 15.25
CA THR A 580 26.69 1.04 14.30
C THR A 580 28.04 1.05 15.03
N TRP A 581 28.74 -0.06 15.01
CA TRP A 581 30.01 -0.20 15.70
C TRP A 581 31.08 -0.81 14.81
N ASN A 582 32.18 -0.10 14.63
CA ASN A 582 33.34 -0.53 13.88
C ASN A 582 34.56 -0.62 14.82
N PRO A 583 34.70 -1.70 15.60
CA PRO A 583 35.80 -1.86 16.57
C PRO A 583 37.15 -1.98 15.88
N LEU A 584 37.20 -2.59 14.70
CA LEU A 584 38.39 -2.83 13.91
C LEU A 584 38.15 -2.41 12.46
N ALA A 585 39.20 -2.13 11.72
CA ALA A 585 39.11 -1.77 10.30
C ALA A 585 38.51 -2.89 9.42
N ARG A 586 38.50 -4.12 9.91
CA ARG A 586 37.99 -5.31 9.19
C ARG A 586 36.70 -5.89 9.77
N PHE A 587 36.13 -5.24 10.77
CA PHE A 587 34.91 -5.73 11.43
C PHE A 587 33.92 -4.60 11.64
N TYR A 588 32.67 -4.83 11.28
CA TYR A 588 31.57 -3.95 11.60
C TYR A 588 30.37 -4.73 12.12
N LEU A 589 29.62 -4.05 12.99
CA LEU A 589 28.35 -4.50 13.54
C LEU A 589 27.32 -3.38 13.34
N GLN A 590 26.18 -3.75 12.81
CA GLN A 590 24.97 -2.93 12.81
C GLN A 590 23.89 -3.69 13.57
N ALA A 591 23.13 -2.99 14.42
CA ALA A 591 22.01 -3.57 15.12
C ALA A 591 20.91 -2.52 15.25
N ASN A 592 19.67 -2.94 15.00
CA ASN A 592 18.49 -2.12 15.22
C ASN A 592 17.53 -2.89 16.12
N PHE A 593 16.94 -2.17 17.06
CA PHE A 593 15.86 -2.64 17.91
C PHE A 593 14.69 -1.68 17.74
N SER A 594 13.48 -2.18 17.62
CA SER A 594 12.26 -1.39 17.65
C SER A 594 11.19 -2.09 18.47
N TYR A 595 10.51 -1.32 19.30
CA TYR A 595 9.38 -1.77 20.08
C TYR A 595 8.21 -0.81 19.87
N VAL A 596 7.07 -1.36 19.48
CA VAL A 596 5.83 -0.63 19.23
C VAL A 596 4.79 -1.11 20.23
N LEU A 597 4.27 -0.17 21.00
CA LEU A 597 3.10 -0.34 21.85
C LEU A 597 1.94 0.36 21.15
N ASN A 598 0.88 -0.34 20.85
CA ASN A 598 -0.31 0.23 20.22
C ASN A 598 -1.57 -0.23 20.97
N GLN A 599 -2.34 0.73 21.46
CA GLN A 599 -3.59 0.51 22.17
C GLN A 599 -4.72 1.28 21.49
N THR A 600 -5.83 0.59 21.25
CA THR A 600 -7.07 1.18 20.74
C THR A 600 -8.19 0.90 21.72
N ASP A 601 -8.76 1.98 22.26
CA ASP A 601 -9.96 1.93 23.09
C ASP A 601 -11.16 2.28 22.22
N THR A 602 -12.15 1.38 22.16
CA THR A 602 -13.34 1.55 21.32
C THR A 602 -14.58 1.80 22.18
N PRO A 603 -15.53 2.63 21.72
CA PRO A 603 -16.76 2.87 22.47
C PRO A 603 -17.62 1.61 22.60
N ALA A 604 -17.62 0.76 21.59
CA ALA A 604 -18.39 -0.48 21.56
C ALA A 604 -17.96 -1.52 22.62
N ASN A 605 -16.78 -1.38 23.20
CA ASN A 605 -16.33 -2.25 24.30
C ASN A 605 -17.18 -2.09 25.57
N ASN A 606 -17.82 -0.93 25.75
CA ASN A 606 -18.60 -0.61 26.94
C ASN A 606 -20.11 -0.69 26.71
N ILE A 607 -20.56 -1.03 25.51
CA ILE A 607 -21.96 -1.08 25.13
C ILE A 607 -22.48 -2.52 25.25
N ASN A 608 -23.21 -2.81 26.33
CA ASN A 608 -24.02 -4.02 26.47
C ASN A 608 -25.42 -3.75 25.92
N LEU A 609 -25.58 -3.74 24.62
CA LEU A 609 -26.86 -3.47 23.95
C LEU A 609 -27.88 -4.55 24.19
N ILE A 610 -27.46 -5.79 24.47
CA ILE A 610 -28.33 -6.92 24.74
C ILE A 610 -27.79 -7.66 25.96
N PRO A 611 -28.59 -7.90 27.02
CA PRO A 611 -28.16 -8.69 28.15
C PRO A 611 -27.70 -10.08 27.69
N ASN A 612 -26.51 -10.49 28.15
CA ASN A 612 -25.86 -11.79 27.86
C ASN A 612 -25.21 -11.91 26.47
N THR A 613 -25.01 -10.83 25.75
CA THR A 613 -24.14 -10.82 24.55
C THR A 613 -22.79 -10.23 24.88
N SER A 614 -21.73 -10.83 24.32
CA SER A 614 -20.39 -10.23 24.38
C SER A 614 -20.32 -8.99 23.47
N PRO A 615 -19.53 -7.97 23.80
CA PRO A 615 -19.34 -6.83 22.94
C PRO A 615 -18.78 -7.30 21.58
N THR A 616 -19.27 -6.71 20.50
CA THR A 616 -18.87 -7.08 19.13
C THR A 616 -17.51 -6.53 18.77
N VAL A 617 -17.13 -5.41 19.38
CA VAL A 617 -15.81 -4.76 19.19
C VAL A 617 -15.23 -4.52 20.58
N VAL A 618 -14.03 -5.00 20.82
CA VAL A 618 -13.35 -4.86 22.11
C VAL A 618 -12.16 -3.94 22.00
N ASN A 619 -11.74 -3.34 23.11
CA ASN A 619 -10.45 -2.68 23.20
C ASN A 619 -9.35 -3.69 22.89
N PHE A 620 -8.38 -3.30 22.13
CA PHE A 620 -7.30 -4.20 21.76
C PHE A 620 -5.93 -3.54 21.85
N ARG A 621 -4.92 -4.38 21.93
CA ARG A 621 -3.52 -4.03 21.79
C ARG A 621 -2.93 -4.74 20.59
N ASN A 622 -1.91 -4.16 20.02
CA ASN A 622 -1.13 -4.76 18.97
C ASN A 622 0.34 -4.37 19.16
N ASP A 623 0.94 -4.98 20.19
CA ASP A 623 2.32 -4.72 20.57
C ASP A 623 3.24 -5.68 19.82
N TYR A 624 4.30 -5.13 19.25
CA TYR A 624 5.31 -5.96 18.60
C TYR A 624 6.70 -5.36 18.76
N TRP A 625 7.70 -6.19 18.59
CA TRP A 625 9.08 -5.78 18.59
C TRP A 625 9.91 -6.50 17.52
N THR A 626 10.92 -5.80 17.05
CA THR A 626 11.83 -6.29 16.03
C THR A 626 13.28 -6.08 16.46
N VAL A 627 14.13 -7.05 16.12
CA VAL A 627 15.57 -6.91 16.23
C VAL A 627 16.18 -7.28 14.89
N THR A 628 17.02 -6.42 14.34
CA THR A 628 17.84 -6.76 13.19
C THR A 628 19.31 -6.53 13.53
N SER A 629 20.18 -7.42 13.12
CA SER A 629 21.62 -7.25 13.30
C SER A 629 22.39 -7.79 12.10
N GLY A 630 23.40 -7.05 11.67
CA GLY A 630 24.31 -7.43 10.61
C GLY A 630 25.76 -7.36 11.11
N VAL A 631 26.52 -8.42 10.88
CA VAL A 631 27.93 -8.52 11.22
C VAL A 631 28.73 -8.77 9.96
N GLY A 632 29.67 -7.89 9.65
CA GLY A 632 30.60 -8.07 8.55
C GLY A 632 32.04 -8.18 9.01
N TYR A 633 32.78 -9.11 8.40
CA TYR A 633 34.18 -9.36 8.69
C TYR A 633 34.99 -9.59 7.43
N LEU A 634 35.96 -8.70 7.17
CA LEU A 634 36.95 -8.86 6.12
C LEU A 634 38.02 -9.90 6.57
N ILE A 635 37.87 -11.16 6.14
CA ILE A 635 38.80 -12.21 6.43
C ILE A 635 40.20 -11.86 5.88
N ASN A 636 40.22 -11.35 4.66
CA ASN A 636 41.36 -10.76 3.99
C ASN A 636 40.89 -9.80 2.90
N ASP A 637 41.80 -9.13 2.20
CA ASP A 637 41.52 -8.12 1.19
C ASP A 637 40.70 -8.64 -0.04
N LYS A 638 40.48 -9.96 -0.13
CA LYS A 638 39.73 -10.62 -1.21
C LYS A 638 38.52 -11.40 -0.72
N THR A 639 38.32 -11.52 0.58
CA THR A 639 37.27 -12.37 1.13
C THR A 639 36.55 -11.66 2.24
N ASP A 640 35.26 -11.47 2.05
CA ASP A 640 34.32 -10.85 2.97
C ASP A 640 33.30 -11.88 3.44
N PHE A 641 32.99 -11.86 4.73
CA PHE A 641 31.99 -12.68 5.38
C PHE A 641 30.96 -11.77 6.03
N HIS A 642 29.67 -12.05 5.79
CA HIS A 642 28.57 -11.28 6.35
C HIS A 642 27.50 -12.21 6.90
N VAL A 643 26.93 -11.84 8.07
CA VAL A 643 25.81 -12.54 8.70
C VAL A 643 24.76 -11.51 9.10
N ASP A 644 23.54 -11.74 8.67
CA ASP A 644 22.37 -10.98 9.09
C ASP A 644 21.46 -11.87 9.94
N TYR A 645 20.87 -11.27 10.96
CA TYR A 645 19.82 -11.86 11.77
C TYR A 645 18.66 -10.90 11.90
N SER A 646 17.46 -11.38 11.67
CA SER A 646 16.22 -10.66 11.92
C SER A 646 15.32 -11.46 12.84
N PHE A 647 14.68 -10.77 13.76
CA PHE A 647 13.69 -11.32 14.67
C PHE A 647 12.48 -10.40 14.73
N TYR A 648 11.29 -10.99 14.63
CA TYR A 648 10.00 -10.33 14.83
C TYR A 648 9.18 -11.11 15.85
N CYS A 649 8.46 -10.40 16.71
CA CYS A 649 7.55 -11.00 17.67
C CYS A 649 6.37 -10.09 17.96
N ALA A 650 5.16 -10.62 17.80
CA ALA A 650 3.89 -10.03 18.22
C ALA A 650 3.16 -11.02 19.13
N ASN A 651 2.58 -10.56 20.25
CA ASN A 651 2.02 -11.41 21.30
C ASN A 651 0.58 -11.08 21.69
N ASP A 652 -0.05 -10.14 20.96
CA ASP A 652 -1.35 -9.58 21.37
C ASP A 652 -2.54 -10.24 20.66
N TYR A 653 -2.36 -11.47 20.21
CA TYR A 653 -3.46 -12.23 19.65
C TYR A 653 -4.59 -12.40 20.66
N PHE A 654 -5.78 -11.95 20.30
CA PHE A 654 -6.99 -12.10 21.07
C PHE A 654 -8.08 -12.78 20.24
N LYS A 655 -8.51 -13.95 20.71
CA LYS A 655 -9.61 -14.71 20.13
C LYS A 655 -10.95 -14.12 20.56
N ASN A 656 -11.59 -13.34 19.67
CA ASN A 656 -12.90 -12.78 19.99
C ASN A 656 -14.03 -13.77 19.73
N PRO A 657 -14.67 -14.34 20.78
CA PRO A 657 -15.72 -15.35 20.59
C PRO A 657 -17.01 -14.76 20.00
N ALA A 658 -17.25 -13.46 20.10
CA ALA A 658 -18.50 -12.85 19.65
C ALA A 658 -18.62 -12.81 18.13
N VAL A 659 -17.52 -12.52 17.42
CA VAL A 659 -17.51 -12.37 15.96
C VAL A 659 -16.63 -13.40 15.27
N ALA A 660 -15.95 -14.26 16.02
CA ALA A 660 -15.02 -15.27 15.52
C ALA A 660 -13.90 -14.70 14.60
N VAL A 661 -13.56 -13.44 14.82
CA VAL A 661 -12.46 -12.74 14.15
C VAL A 661 -11.43 -12.38 15.21
N PRO A 662 -10.16 -12.75 15.03
CA PRO A 662 -9.11 -12.38 15.97
C PRO A 662 -8.82 -10.88 15.88
N TYR A 663 -8.45 -10.28 17.02
CA TYR A 663 -7.86 -8.97 17.10
C TYR A 663 -6.37 -9.11 17.50
N GLY A 664 -5.54 -8.21 16.97
CA GLY A 664 -4.12 -8.27 17.19
C GLY A 664 -3.45 -9.42 16.44
N SER A 665 -2.16 -9.54 16.57
CA SER A 665 -1.38 -10.61 15.95
C SER A 665 -0.59 -11.41 16.98
N GLY A 666 -0.41 -12.70 16.69
CA GLY A 666 0.43 -13.59 17.48
C GLY A 666 1.36 -14.33 16.54
N ALA A 667 2.53 -13.74 16.26
CA ALA A 667 3.49 -14.32 15.35
C ALA A 667 4.92 -14.13 15.84
N THR A 668 5.78 -15.07 15.49
CA THR A 668 7.21 -15.01 15.76
C THR A 668 7.98 -15.45 14.53
N GLU A 669 8.95 -14.65 14.12
CA GLU A 669 9.81 -14.98 12.99
C GLU A 669 11.28 -14.85 13.35
N HIS A 670 12.09 -15.81 12.89
CA HIS A 670 13.53 -15.79 12.94
C HIS A 670 14.09 -15.98 11.53
N THR A 671 14.89 -15.03 11.09
CA THR A 671 15.61 -15.12 9.81
C THR A 671 17.10 -14.98 10.06
N VAL A 672 17.87 -15.89 9.51
CA VAL A 672 19.34 -15.85 9.49
C VAL A 672 19.83 -15.92 8.05
N SER A 673 20.67 -15.00 7.65
CA SER A 673 21.36 -15.02 6.35
C SER A 673 22.87 -14.97 6.58
N ALA A 674 23.61 -15.89 6.00
CA ALA A 674 25.07 -15.88 6.04
C ALA A 674 25.62 -15.90 4.61
N SER A 675 26.56 -15.00 4.31
CA SER A 675 27.17 -14.91 2.99
C SER A 675 28.69 -14.80 3.05
N ILE A 676 29.33 -15.37 2.07
CA ILE A 676 30.76 -15.22 1.83
C ILE A 676 30.96 -14.75 0.40
N THR A 677 31.71 -13.69 0.26
CA THR A 677 32.09 -13.13 -1.03
C THR A 677 33.59 -13.25 -1.20
N ARG A 678 34.02 -13.76 -2.36
CA ARG A 678 35.45 -13.91 -2.65
C ARG A 678 35.80 -13.41 -4.04
N GLN A 679 36.77 -12.53 -4.11
CA GLN A 679 37.42 -12.14 -5.36
C GLN A 679 38.38 -13.25 -5.80
N LEU A 680 38.02 -13.96 -6.87
CA LEU A 680 38.80 -15.05 -7.43
C LEU A 680 39.99 -14.55 -8.29
N THR A 681 39.67 -13.59 -9.17
CA THR A 681 40.64 -12.89 -10.01
C THR A 681 40.43 -11.37 -9.91
N LYS A 682 41.17 -10.57 -10.64
CA LYS A 682 40.97 -9.11 -10.66
C LYS A 682 39.56 -8.71 -11.14
N ASN A 683 38.96 -9.54 -11.99
CA ASN A 683 37.69 -9.27 -12.65
C ASN A 683 36.59 -10.29 -12.34
N THR A 684 36.84 -11.27 -11.46
CA THR A 684 35.85 -12.31 -11.14
C THR A 684 35.61 -12.40 -9.64
N ARG A 685 34.35 -12.36 -9.23
CA ARG A 685 33.88 -12.43 -7.83
C ARG A 685 32.87 -13.57 -7.69
N LEU A 686 32.99 -14.35 -6.65
CA LEU A 686 32.07 -15.43 -6.26
C LEU A 686 31.35 -15.02 -4.99
N LEU A 687 30.02 -15.19 -4.98
CA LEU A 687 29.14 -15.05 -3.82
C LEU A 687 28.55 -16.43 -3.50
N LEU A 688 28.56 -16.79 -2.23
CA LEU A 688 27.77 -17.90 -1.68
C LEU A 688 26.92 -17.35 -0.54
N ARG A 689 25.63 -17.68 -0.51
CA ARG A 689 24.69 -17.25 0.53
C ARG A 689 23.86 -18.43 0.99
N TYR A 690 23.67 -18.53 2.28
CA TYR A 690 22.76 -19.45 2.93
C TYR A 690 21.75 -18.66 3.74
N GLY A 691 20.47 -19.04 3.68
CA GLY A 691 19.38 -18.48 4.46
C GLY A 691 18.66 -19.55 5.27
N TYR A 692 18.24 -19.20 6.48
CA TYR A 692 17.37 -19.98 7.34
C TYR A 692 16.22 -19.11 7.81
N PHE A 693 14.99 -19.60 7.70
CA PHE A 693 13.76 -18.91 8.01
C PHE A 693 12.90 -19.82 8.89
N ASN A 694 12.30 -19.26 9.93
CA ASN A 694 11.39 -19.99 10.80
C ASN A 694 10.28 -19.03 11.29
N TYR A 695 9.08 -19.31 10.86
CA TYR A 695 7.88 -18.52 11.17
C TYR A 695 6.87 -19.37 11.92
N ARG A 696 6.27 -18.78 12.94
CA ARG A 696 5.19 -19.37 13.72
C ARG A 696 4.07 -18.35 13.91
N ASP A 697 2.87 -18.73 13.55
CA ASP A 697 1.70 -17.87 13.59
C ASP A 697 0.56 -18.52 14.39
N VAL A 698 0.27 -17.92 15.54
CA VAL A 698 -0.85 -18.35 16.40
C VAL A 698 -2.17 -17.83 15.84
N THR A 699 -2.14 -16.73 15.10
CA THR A 699 -3.33 -16.10 14.51
C THR A 699 -4.03 -17.02 13.50
N SER A 700 -3.25 -17.77 12.73
CA SER A 700 -3.76 -18.79 11.79
C SER A 700 -3.98 -20.16 12.42
N GLY A 701 -3.90 -20.29 13.76
CA GLY A 701 -3.93 -21.59 14.43
C GLY A 701 -2.70 -22.46 14.12
N GLY A 702 -1.62 -21.85 13.63
CA GLY A 702 -0.39 -22.54 13.25
C GLY A 702 -0.38 -23.07 11.81
N HIS A 703 -1.43 -22.83 11.02
CA HIS A 703 -1.50 -23.31 9.65
C HIS A 703 -0.52 -22.61 8.72
N ASN A 704 -0.15 -21.36 9.00
CA ASN A 704 0.86 -20.59 8.25
C ASN A 704 2.30 -20.83 8.73
N ASN A 705 2.53 -21.76 9.66
CA ASN A 705 3.87 -22.05 10.14
C ASN A 705 4.75 -22.65 9.04
N TYR A 706 5.96 -22.14 8.91
CA TYR A 706 6.95 -22.72 8.02
C TYR A 706 8.36 -22.69 8.61
N GLN A 707 9.21 -23.52 8.03
CA GLN A 707 10.65 -23.53 8.19
C GLN A 707 11.28 -23.70 6.81
N ALA A 708 12.22 -22.84 6.44
CA ALA A 708 12.83 -22.89 5.13
C ALA A 708 14.36 -22.72 5.18
N HIS A 709 15.03 -23.33 4.21
CA HIS A 709 16.46 -23.23 3.98
C HIS A 709 16.70 -22.78 2.54
N SER A 710 17.44 -21.72 2.33
CA SER A 710 17.86 -21.27 1.01
C SER A 710 19.36 -21.40 0.81
N LEU A 711 19.76 -21.76 -0.39
CA LEU A 711 21.15 -21.74 -0.83
C LEU A 711 21.23 -21.01 -2.15
N TYR A 712 22.16 -20.07 -2.25
CA TYR A 712 22.38 -19.27 -3.45
C TYR A 712 23.88 -19.16 -3.76
N SER A 713 24.22 -19.19 -5.04
CA SER A 713 25.57 -18.94 -5.56
C SER A 713 25.50 -17.95 -6.72
N GLY A 714 26.32 -16.90 -6.66
CA GLY A 714 26.46 -15.88 -7.70
C GLY A 714 27.90 -15.78 -8.20
N LEU A 715 28.09 -15.64 -9.51
CA LEU A 715 29.38 -15.42 -10.15
C LEU A 715 29.32 -14.13 -10.98
N GLN A 716 30.04 -13.10 -10.54
CA GLN A 716 30.18 -11.83 -11.27
C GLN A 716 31.49 -11.80 -12.06
N VAL A 717 31.40 -11.44 -13.31
CA VAL A 717 32.54 -11.22 -14.20
C VAL A 717 32.50 -9.78 -14.72
N ARG A 718 33.61 -9.06 -14.58
CA ARG A 718 33.79 -7.68 -15.09
C ARG A 718 34.73 -7.70 -16.29
N PHE A 719 34.47 -6.87 -17.31
CA PHE A 719 35.27 -6.85 -18.56
C PHE A 719 35.25 -5.48 -19.25
#